data_49e20b00bc6d96a82f4a9d28e9ba732d
#
_entry.id   49e20b00bc6d96a82f4a9d28e9ba732d
#
_cell.length_a   1.000
_cell.length_b   1.000
_cell.length_c   1.000
_cell.angle_alpha   90.00
_cell.angle_beta   90.00
_cell.angle_gamma   90.00
#
_symmetry.space_group_name_H-M   'P 1'
#
loop_
_entity.id
_entity.type
_entity.pdbx_description
1 polymer ?
#
loop_
_entity_poly.entity_id
_entity_poly.type
_entity_poly.pdbx_seq_one_letter_code
_entity_poly.pdbx_strand_id
1 'polypeptide(L)'
;MEQIATARGHFARAFGCGLFGCAISMVLAGPVFAKDWKVGSPQELTDALARIAPGDVVEIAPGSYPALTVYKKSGEADAPIVIRSADPEAPARIGTMDLREVSHLVLENLDFDYVYTLGDAANLRPFQVFTTRDLTIRDSLFDGDVAPPDPAQPELGPLPTGFGLALRSSTDITLARNEFRTFYRGAIISDCTDLTVEDNDIHAMRMDGLNFAQVERLRIAGNHIHDFRRALGSGDHADMIQFWTAGTERPSRDVVIEGNVLNSGLGGFTQSILMRNELVDRGEAGDEMFYRNIEIRDNVIINAHVHGITVGQADGVAIENNTLIHNVFSEGEKRDPALWIPQIRVAKNSRDVTIARNAVGEISGPIGQPDWRVSGNLLIQDQRPGQPDYYDALFVSARTGLPTDLGNFAYLPGGALANAGVGAPMLDTLSETPALQPVVRVSKSRDAERELLFDASKTILPDGVTPDEVTFDWHIGDEGKLEGEDVPVRFARPGNYEVTLTATLPDGRKARSENRVVVSDSRVLRYDPQIGRIISYVGREPEPLATLPISPGALEFGLGGGSIEVPAELIAPFFGADGFTIRFSLRAMGDFKSAGELLRIHQSLVVTVSGRGTLTVEFWPGNGQRLFLRTKRLPLFDGDWHEITLRYSSTEKRFEVLAGEDVIGEGTVSGRVRPLEYWGLALGNPFGQGKSFHGELRALELDATGSAVMGAAH
;
A
#
# COMPACT_ATOMS: atom_id res chain seq x y z
N MET A 1 59.27 39.84 -5.13
CA MET A 1 60.70 39.99 -5.50
C MET A 1 60.94 38.96 -6.58
N GLU A 2 60.95 39.51 -7.70
CA GLU A 2 61.92 39.52 -8.79
C GLU A 2 61.96 38.23 -9.60
N GLN A 3 61.47 38.26 -10.82
CA GLN A 3 62.09 38.78 -12.08
C GLN A 3 63.29 37.91 -12.47
N ILE A 4 63.49 37.43 -13.69
CA ILE A 4 63.68 38.01 -15.03
C ILE A 4 63.91 36.83 -15.99
N ALA A 5 63.30 36.66 -17.09
CA ALA A 5 63.34 37.21 -18.44
C ALA A 5 64.30 36.46 -19.42
N THR A 6 63.71 36.18 -20.53
CA THR A 6 64.18 36.18 -21.94
C THR A 6 65.52 35.51 -22.38
N ALA A 7 65.37 34.69 -23.47
CA ALA A 7 66.12 35.00 -24.71
C ALA A 7 65.65 34.20 -25.93
N ARG A 8 65.49 34.95 -27.02
CA ARG A 8 65.25 34.49 -28.40
C ARG A 8 66.51 33.89 -29.01
N GLY A 9 66.39 32.97 -29.93
CA GLY A 9 67.45 32.59 -30.84
C GLY A 9 66.90 31.95 -32.11
N HIS A 10 66.78 32.74 -33.16
CA HIS A 10 66.53 32.24 -34.52
C HIS A 10 67.79 31.55 -35.06
N PHE A 11 67.60 30.40 -35.73
CA PHE A 11 68.42 30.02 -36.88
C PHE A 11 67.64 29.24 -37.89
N ALA A 12 67.43 29.81 -39.04
CA ALA A 12 67.00 29.16 -40.27
C ALA A 12 68.16 28.53 -40.95
N ARG A 13 68.05 27.35 -41.50
CA ARG A 13 68.68 26.95 -42.74
C ARG A 13 67.93 25.76 -43.41
N ALA A 14 67.85 25.90 -44.67
CA ALA A 14 67.06 25.22 -45.66
C ALA A 14 67.74 23.94 -46.24
N PHE A 15 66.91 23.26 -47.02
CA PHE A 15 67.16 22.30 -48.11
C PHE A 15 67.36 20.81 -47.78
N GLY A 16 66.40 20.03 -48.31
CA GLY A 16 66.50 18.61 -48.56
C GLY A 16 65.18 18.03 -49.04
N CYS A 17 64.87 18.14 -50.34
CA CYS A 17 63.81 17.40 -51.00
C CYS A 17 64.04 15.88 -50.87
N GLY A 18 63.12 15.15 -50.26
CA GLY A 18 63.02 13.71 -50.31
C GLY A 18 61.56 13.35 -50.48
N LEU A 19 61.11 13.07 -51.71
CA LEU A 19 59.82 12.52 -52.00
C LEU A 19 59.74 11.10 -51.43
N PHE A 20 59.13 10.90 -50.27
CA PHE A 20 58.59 9.62 -49.80
C PHE A 20 57.10 9.70 -49.98
N GLY A 21 56.58 8.99 -51.00
CA GLY A 21 55.15 8.74 -51.19
C GLY A 21 54.61 7.88 -50.06
N CYS A 22 53.98 8.51 -49.11
CA CYS A 22 53.03 7.84 -48.20
C CYS A 22 51.77 7.49 -49.00
N ALA A 23 51.67 6.27 -49.44
CA ALA A 23 50.40 5.71 -49.87
C ALA A 23 49.49 5.65 -48.68
N ILE A 24 48.59 6.65 -48.50
CA ILE A 24 47.44 6.58 -47.62
C ILE A 24 46.51 5.56 -48.30
N SER A 25 46.57 4.36 -47.82
CA SER A 25 45.52 3.36 -48.11
C SER A 25 44.24 3.88 -47.43
N MET A 26 43.44 4.67 -48.17
CA MET A 26 42.04 4.81 -47.85
C MET A 26 41.42 3.43 -47.97
N VAL A 27 41.24 2.78 -46.87
CA VAL A 27 40.29 1.69 -46.78
C VAL A 27 38.91 2.33 -46.99
N LEU A 28 38.44 2.28 -48.25
CA LEU A 28 37.07 2.55 -48.56
C LEU A 28 36.27 1.45 -47.81
N ALA A 29 35.76 1.78 -46.63
CA ALA A 29 34.69 1.01 -46.02
C ALA A 29 33.53 1.03 -47.04
N GLY A 30 33.33 -0.06 -47.75
CA GLY A 30 32.16 -0.21 -48.62
C GLY A 30 30.91 -0.08 -47.76
N PRO A 31 29.76 0.31 -48.33
CA PRO A 31 28.53 0.38 -47.60
C PRO A 31 28.28 -0.99 -46.95
N VAL A 32 28.27 -0.99 -45.60
CA VAL A 32 27.82 -2.18 -44.86
C VAL A 32 26.30 -2.18 -45.03
N PHE A 33 25.79 -3.07 -45.86
CA PHE A 33 24.36 -3.28 -45.99
C PHE A 33 23.88 -3.97 -44.72
N ALA A 34 22.85 -3.43 -44.09
CA ALA A 34 22.12 -4.04 -42.98
C ALA A 34 21.71 -5.47 -43.38
N LYS A 35 21.91 -6.41 -42.46
CA LYS A 35 21.64 -7.81 -42.70
C LYS A 35 20.55 -8.33 -41.76
N ASP A 36 19.61 -9.09 -42.33
CA ASP A 36 18.66 -9.86 -41.56
C ASP A 36 19.23 -11.24 -41.23
N TRP A 37 19.41 -11.51 -39.93
CA TRP A 37 19.83 -12.78 -39.39
C TRP A 37 18.60 -13.59 -38.97
N LYS A 38 18.30 -14.70 -39.63
CA LYS A 38 17.26 -15.65 -39.21
C LYS A 38 17.90 -16.69 -38.30
N VAL A 39 17.47 -16.79 -37.06
CA VAL A 39 18.07 -17.63 -36.02
C VAL A 39 17.03 -18.62 -35.52
N GLY A 40 17.33 -19.92 -35.66
CA GLY A 40 16.45 -21.02 -35.24
C GLY A 40 17.06 -21.94 -34.18
N SER A 41 18.26 -21.63 -33.69
CA SER A 41 18.93 -22.43 -32.65
C SER A 41 19.85 -21.59 -31.76
N PRO A 42 20.19 -22.05 -30.54
CA PRO A 42 21.14 -21.37 -29.65
C PRO A 42 22.52 -21.14 -30.27
N GLN A 43 23.01 -22.08 -31.10
CA GLN A 43 24.28 -21.92 -31.76
C GLN A 43 24.22 -20.83 -32.83
N GLU A 44 23.15 -20.81 -33.67
CA GLU A 44 22.96 -19.76 -34.67
C GLU A 44 22.83 -18.38 -34.03
N LEU A 45 22.16 -18.27 -32.85
CA LEU A 45 22.09 -17.01 -32.07
C LEU A 45 23.50 -16.55 -31.67
N THR A 46 24.30 -17.44 -31.07
CA THR A 46 25.68 -17.15 -30.70
C THR A 46 26.52 -16.68 -31.90
N ASP A 47 26.39 -17.37 -33.02
CA ASP A 47 27.13 -17.07 -34.24
C ASP A 47 26.69 -15.73 -34.87
N ALA A 48 25.41 -15.41 -34.84
CA ALA A 48 24.86 -14.14 -35.29
C ALA A 48 25.37 -12.99 -34.41
N LEU A 49 25.20 -13.10 -33.07
CA LEU A 49 25.60 -12.06 -32.09
C LEU A 49 27.12 -11.77 -32.13
N ALA A 50 27.95 -12.77 -32.49
CA ALA A 50 29.38 -12.56 -32.70
C ALA A 50 29.69 -11.68 -33.92
N ARG A 51 28.81 -11.57 -34.89
CA ARG A 51 29.04 -10.93 -36.19
C ARG A 51 28.18 -9.71 -36.49
N ILE A 52 27.17 -9.43 -35.65
CA ILE A 52 26.27 -8.27 -35.85
C ILE A 52 27.03 -6.98 -36.04
N ALA A 53 26.51 -6.14 -36.90
CA ALA A 53 27.03 -4.82 -37.28
C ALA A 53 25.91 -3.78 -37.26
N PRO A 54 26.22 -2.47 -37.33
CA PRO A 54 25.20 -1.43 -37.38
C PRO A 54 24.13 -1.67 -38.43
N GLY A 55 22.85 -1.50 -38.01
CA GLY A 55 21.68 -1.70 -38.86
C GLY A 55 21.20 -3.15 -39.00
N ASP A 56 21.93 -4.14 -38.47
CA ASP A 56 21.51 -5.55 -38.53
C ASP A 56 20.27 -5.82 -37.67
N VAL A 57 19.43 -6.73 -38.20
CA VAL A 57 18.25 -7.25 -37.47
C VAL A 57 18.44 -8.76 -37.22
N VAL A 58 18.36 -9.17 -35.95
CA VAL A 58 18.40 -10.59 -35.54
C VAL A 58 16.97 -11.02 -35.19
N GLU A 59 16.37 -11.85 -36.05
CA GLU A 59 15.05 -12.45 -35.83
C GLU A 59 15.20 -13.87 -35.30
N ILE A 60 14.76 -14.02 -34.02
CA ILE A 60 14.90 -15.29 -33.32
C ILE A 60 13.59 -16.06 -33.41
N ALA A 61 13.65 -17.28 -33.98
CA ALA A 61 12.48 -18.16 -34.08
C ALA A 61 11.96 -18.58 -32.70
N PRO A 62 10.67 -18.94 -32.57
CA PRO A 62 10.12 -19.52 -31.36
C PRO A 62 10.96 -20.68 -30.83
N GLY A 63 11.22 -20.71 -29.54
CA GLY A 63 12.05 -21.73 -28.90
C GLY A 63 12.74 -21.22 -27.62
N SER A 64 13.53 -22.09 -26.99
CA SER A 64 14.27 -21.75 -25.78
C SER A 64 15.75 -21.55 -26.08
N TYR A 65 16.27 -20.42 -25.69
CA TYR A 65 17.66 -20.00 -25.86
C TYR A 65 18.29 -19.79 -24.49
N PRO A 66 19.29 -20.56 -24.07
CA PRO A 66 19.86 -20.51 -22.74
C PRO A 66 20.43 -19.14 -22.37
N ALA A 67 20.98 -18.41 -23.33
CA ALA A 67 21.59 -17.10 -23.10
C ALA A 67 21.52 -16.18 -24.31
N LEU A 68 21.34 -14.89 -24.04
CA LEU A 68 21.55 -13.77 -24.95
C LEU A 68 22.73 -12.95 -24.44
N THR A 69 23.90 -13.10 -25.03
CA THR A 69 25.12 -12.41 -24.62
C THR A 69 25.65 -11.53 -25.72
N VAL A 70 25.72 -10.20 -25.44
CA VAL A 70 26.26 -9.21 -26.37
C VAL A 70 27.38 -8.44 -25.70
N TYR A 71 28.57 -8.50 -26.27
CA TYR A 71 29.75 -7.85 -25.72
C TYR A 71 30.46 -6.99 -26.74
N LYS A 72 30.71 -5.73 -26.43
CA LYS A 72 31.42 -4.75 -27.26
C LYS A 72 30.86 -4.68 -28.71
N LYS A 73 29.56 -4.54 -28.80
CA LYS A 73 28.85 -4.34 -30.07
C LYS A 73 28.16 -2.98 -30.04
N SER A 74 28.23 -2.30 -31.16
CA SER A 74 27.61 -0.98 -31.31
C SER A 74 26.89 -0.92 -32.65
N GLY A 75 25.63 -0.50 -32.60
CA GLY A 75 24.94 0.08 -33.74
C GLY A 75 25.39 1.50 -33.99
N GLU A 76 24.64 2.23 -34.78
CA GLU A 76 24.75 3.68 -35.01
C GLU A 76 23.38 4.31 -34.71
N ALA A 77 23.34 5.59 -34.41
CA ALA A 77 22.09 6.28 -34.03
C ALA A 77 21.00 6.21 -35.10
N ASP A 78 21.39 6.21 -36.38
CA ASP A 78 20.50 6.06 -37.54
C ASP A 78 20.47 4.62 -38.09
N ALA A 79 21.22 3.71 -37.49
CA ALA A 79 21.31 2.29 -37.85
C ALA A 79 21.51 1.40 -36.59
N PRO A 80 20.53 1.37 -35.66
CA PRO A 80 20.65 0.55 -34.47
C PRO A 80 20.65 -0.94 -34.79
N ILE A 81 21.26 -1.75 -33.95
CA ILE A 81 21.11 -3.19 -33.98
C ILE A 81 19.77 -3.54 -33.34
N VAL A 82 18.97 -4.38 -34.00
CA VAL A 82 17.69 -4.85 -33.50
C VAL A 82 17.74 -6.36 -33.25
N ILE A 83 17.39 -6.79 -32.05
CA ILE A 83 17.22 -8.21 -31.70
C ILE A 83 15.77 -8.42 -31.27
N ARG A 84 15.06 -9.30 -32.00
CA ARG A 84 13.63 -9.51 -31.74
C ARG A 84 13.18 -10.94 -31.99
N SER A 85 12.03 -11.30 -31.47
CA SER A 85 11.37 -12.54 -31.88
C SER A 85 10.85 -12.45 -33.31
N ALA A 86 10.98 -13.55 -34.06
CA ALA A 86 10.46 -13.65 -35.42
C ALA A 86 8.92 -13.74 -35.47
N ASP A 87 8.31 -14.21 -34.37
CA ASP A 87 6.86 -14.34 -34.22
C ASP A 87 6.45 -13.64 -32.92
N PRO A 88 5.72 -12.52 -32.99
CA PRO A 88 5.23 -11.81 -31.79
C PRO A 88 4.25 -12.62 -30.91
N GLU A 89 3.49 -13.53 -31.50
CA GLU A 89 2.52 -14.36 -30.77
C GLU A 89 3.19 -15.59 -30.10
N ALA A 90 4.45 -15.88 -30.45
CA ALA A 90 5.24 -16.94 -29.85
C ALA A 90 6.69 -16.47 -29.61
N PRO A 91 6.93 -15.60 -28.62
CA PRO A 91 8.24 -15.02 -28.38
C PRO A 91 9.33 -16.05 -28.07
N ALA A 92 10.55 -15.73 -28.47
CA ALA A 92 11.72 -16.53 -28.13
C ALA A 92 12.03 -16.40 -26.64
N ARG A 93 12.19 -17.53 -25.94
CA ARG A 93 12.52 -17.57 -24.51
C ARG A 93 14.01 -17.50 -24.28
N ILE A 94 14.42 -16.54 -23.47
CA ILE A 94 15.82 -16.25 -23.14
C ILE A 94 16.05 -16.55 -21.64
N GLY A 95 16.82 -17.58 -21.34
CA GLY A 95 17.07 -18.00 -19.94
C GLY A 95 17.96 -17.03 -19.17
N THR A 96 18.96 -16.41 -19.82
CA THR A 96 19.82 -15.36 -19.22
C THR A 96 20.17 -14.29 -20.24
N MET A 97 20.41 -13.07 -19.76
CA MET A 97 20.90 -11.96 -20.60
C MET A 97 22.12 -11.30 -19.96
N ASP A 98 23.17 -11.07 -20.77
CA ASP A 98 24.35 -10.31 -20.35
C ASP A 98 24.75 -9.34 -21.48
N LEU A 99 24.45 -8.04 -21.29
CA LEU A 99 24.83 -6.96 -22.19
C LEU A 99 25.94 -6.13 -21.56
N ARG A 100 27.07 -6.03 -22.23
CA ARG A 100 28.20 -5.24 -21.73
C ARG A 100 28.89 -4.43 -22.81
N GLU A 101 29.10 -3.14 -22.54
CA GLU A 101 29.78 -2.23 -23.44
C GLU A 101 29.13 -2.22 -24.84
N VAL A 102 27.78 -2.17 -24.86
CA VAL A 102 27.00 -2.12 -26.10
C VAL A 102 26.41 -0.71 -26.30
N SER A 103 26.10 -0.37 -27.54
CA SER A 103 25.40 0.89 -27.82
C SER A 103 24.50 0.80 -29.05
N HIS A 104 23.46 1.67 -29.08
CA HIS A 104 22.47 1.70 -30.17
C HIS A 104 21.87 0.32 -30.43
N LEU A 105 21.28 -0.27 -29.38
CA LEU A 105 20.69 -1.61 -29.40
C LEU A 105 19.21 -1.54 -29.03
N VAL A 106 18.39 -2.26 -29.78
CA VAL A 106 16.97 -2.45 -29.47
C VAL A 106 16.70 -3.93 -29.22
N LEU A 107 16.14 -4.26 -28.06
CA LEU A 107 15.55 -5.56 -27.76
C LEU A 107 14.04 -5.42 -27.77
N GLU A 108 13.34 -6.23 -28.55
CA GLU A 108 11.89 -6.13 -28.63
C GLU A 108 11.21 -7.51 -28.73
N ASN A 109 10.06 -7.63 -28.06
CA ASN A 109 9.21 -8.80 -28.14
C ASN A 109 9.96 -10.12 -27.80
N LEU A 110 10.69 -10.10 -26.67
CA LEU A 110 11.43 -11.25 -26.14
C LEU A 110 10.79 -11.71 -24.81
N ASP A 111 10.88 -13.01 -24.53
CA ASP A 111 10.47 -13.61 -23.27
C ASP A 111 11.73 -13.96 -22.45
N PHE A 112 12.06 -13.13 -21.45
CA PHE A 112 13.15 -13.32 -20.50
C PHE A 112 12.67 -14.21 -19.36
N ASP A 113 12.78 -15.53 -19.52
CA ASP A 113 12.19 -16.58 -18.70
C ASP A 113 13.24 -17.13 -17.69
N TYR A 114 13.18 -16.64 -16.46
CA TYR A 114 14.02 -17.16 -15.36
C TYR A 114 13.35 -18.38 -14.73
N VAL A 115 14.04 -19.51 -14.74
CA VAL A 115 13.61 -20.74 -14.08
C VAL A 115 14.48 -21.00 -12.85
N TYR A 116 13.84 -21.06 -11.68
CA TYR A 116 14.52 -21.35 -10.41
C TYR A 116 15.22 -22.70 -10.42
N THR A 117 16.45 -22.72 -9.98
CA THR A 117 17.22 -23.96 -9.73
C THR A 117 17.52 -24.07 -8.23
N LEU A 118 17.39 -25.27 -7.69
CA LEU A 118 17.61 -25.50 -6.26
C LEU A 118 19.00 -25.02 -5.84
N GLY A 119 19.03 -24.08 -4.90
CA GLY A 119 20.23 -23.42 -4.41
C GLY A 119 20.46 -22.02 -4.98
N ASP A 120 19.66 -21.57 -5.93
CA ASP A 120 19.70 -20.18 -6.41
C ASP A 120 19.41 -19.21 -5.26
N ALA A 121 20.24 -18.18 -5.15
CA ALA A 121 20.01 -17.13 -4.18
C ALA A 121 18.82 -16.24 -4.60
N ALA A 122 18.02 -15.77 -3.64
CA ALA A 122 16.88 -14.89 -3.90
C ALA A 122 17.27 -13.61 -4.67
N ASN A 123 18.52 -13.16 -4.60
CA ASN A 123 19.05 -12.00 -5.28
C ASN A 123 19.87 -12.34 -6.55
N LEU A 124 19.68 -13.52 -7.11
CA LEU A 124 20.26 -13.90 -8.42
C LEU A 124 19.84 -12.88 -9.48
N ARG A 125 20.74 -12.57 -10.40
CA ARG A 125 20.53 -11.59 -11.47
C ARG A 125 20.68 -12.25 -12.83
N PRO A 126 19.65 -12.93 -13.34
CA PRO A 126 19.72 -13.62 -14.62
C PRO A 126 19.84 -12.67 -15.80
N PHE A 127 19.30 -11.45 -15.69
CA PHE A 127 19.26 -10.47 -16.76
C PHE A 127 20.03 -9.22 -16.35
N GLN A 128 21.17 -8.98 -17.02
CA GLN A 128 22.14 -7.94 -16.62
C GLN A 128 22.54 -7.05 -17.79
N VAL A 129 22.66 -5.74 -17.49
CA VAL A 129 23.12 -4.71 -18.42
C VAL A 129 24.17 -3.84 -17.74
N PHE A 130 25.36 -3.77 -18.30
CA PHE A 130 26.47 -2.97 -17.76
C PHE A 130 27.11 -2.10 -18.82
N THR A 131 27.43 -0.85 -18.46
CA THR A 131 28.24 0.08 -19.25
C THR A 131 27.70 0.18 -20.69
N THR A 132 26.39 0.35 -20.80
CA THR A 132 25.65 0.39 -22.05
C THR A 132 25.15 1.79 -22.32
N ARG A 133 25.01 2.13 -23.60
CA ARG A 133 24.50 3.42 -24.02
C ARG A 133 23.49 3.27 -25.16
N ASP A 134 22.42 4.09 -25.11
CA ASP A 134 21.33 4.05 -26.10
C ASP A 134 20.81 2.62 -26.31
N LEU A 135 20.16 2.10 -25.26
CA LEU A 135 19.50 0.81 -25.23
C LEU A 135 18.01 0.99 -25.05
N THR A 136 17.24 0.39 -25.92
CA THR A 136 15.79 0.24 -25.75
C THR A 136 15.44 -1.22 -25.53
N ILE A 137 14.71 -1.50 -24.44
CA ILE A 137 14.05 -2.81 -24.22
C ILE A 137 12.54 -2.55 -24.16
N ARG A 138 11.81 -3.15 -25.09
CA ARG A 138 10.38 -2.88 -25.20
C ARG A 138 9.56 -4.10 -25.61
N ASP A 139 8.25 -4.01 -25.30
CA ASP A 139 7.25 -4.98 -25.72
C ASP A 139 7.66 -6.43 -25.35
N SER A 140 8.35 -6.60 -24.20
CA SER A 140 8.98 -7.85 -23.78
C SER A 140 8.47 -8.28 -22.42
N LEU A 141 8.52 -9.59 -22.17
CA LEU A 141 8.16 -10.20 -20.89
C LEU A 141 9.43 -10.52 -20.09
N PHE A 142 9.47 -10.12 -18.84
CA PHE A 142 10.39 -10.63 -17.82
C PHE A 142 9.60 -11.53 -16.88
N ASP A 143 9.73 -12.83 -17.04
CA ASP A 143 9.03 -13.85 -16.28
C ASP A 143 9.96 -14.45 -15.22
N GLY A 144 9.61 -14.23 -13.97
CA GLY A 144 10.33 -14.78 -12.82
C GLY A 144 9.73 -16.11 -12.37
N ASP A 145 10.32 -16.67 -11.32
CA ASP A 145 9.88 -17.93 -10.77
C ASP A 145 9.81 -17.90 -9.24
N VAL A 146 9.24 -18.92 -8.64
CA VAL A 146 9.07 -19.06 -7.20
C VAL A 146 10.01 -20.12 -6.62
N ALA A 147 10.72 -19.76 -5.56
CA ALA A 147 11.47 -20.75 -4.77
C ALA A 147 10.50 -21.57 -3.89
N PRO A 148 10.78 -22.85 -3.64
CA PRO A 148 10.05 -23.62 -2.64
C PRO A 148 10.08 -22.94 -1.27
N PRO A 149 9.09 -23.24 -0.40
CA PRO A 149 9.07 -22.69 0.96
C PRO A 149 10.38 -22.97 1.70
N ASP A 150 10.89 -21.98 2.44
CA ASP A 150 12.01 -22.15 3.35
C ASP A 150 11.64 -23.21 4.41
N PRO A 151 12.40 -24.30 4.58
CA PRO A 151 12.13 -25.27 5.63
C PRO A 151 12.10 -24.68 7.06
N ALA A 152 12.75 -23.53 7.27
CA ALA A 152 12.73 -22.82 8.55
C ALA A 152 11.47 -21.95 8.74
N GLN A 153 10.76 -21.61 7.66
CA GLN A 153 9.57 -20.77 7.64
C GLN A 153 8.54 -21.29 6.61
N PRO A 154 8.08 -22.54 6.74
CA PRO A 154 7.22 -23.19 5.75
C PRO A 154 5.85 -22.48 5.61
N GLU A 155 5.41 -21.75 6.62
CA GLU A 155 4.18 -20.97 6.63
C GLU A 155 4.17 -19.82 5.63
N LEU A 156 5.32 -19.32 5.20
CA LEU A 156 5.41 -18.27 4.19
C LEU A 156 5.09 -18.76 2.78
N GLY A 157 5.07 -20.08 2.58
CA GLY A 157 4.79 -20.67 1.26
C GLY A 157 5.90 -20.44 0.22
N PRO A 158 5.63 -20.76 -1.06
CA PRO A 158 6.55 -20.50 -2.15
C PRO A 158 6.58 -18.99 -2.46
N LEU A 159 7.79 -18.42 -2.58
CA LEU A 159 7.99 -16.99 -2.76
C LEU A 159 8.75 -16.67 -4.06
N PRO A 160 8.38 -15.57 -4.75
CA PRO A 160 9.13 -15.09 -5.91
C PRO A 160 10.61 -14.84 -5.60
N THR A 161 11.49 -15.18 -6.56
CA THR A 161 12.94 -15.11 -6.42
C THR A 161 13.61 -14.57 -7.66
N GLY A 162 14.89 -14.18 -7.56
CA GLY A 162 15.63 -13.54 -8.65
C GLY A 162 15.28 -12.07 -8.87
N PHE A 163 16.08 -11.36 -9.64
CA PHE A 163 15.84 -9.97 -10.08
C PHE A 163 15.48 -9.97 -11.56
N GLY A 164 14.39 -9.28 -11.92
CA GLY A 164 13.92 -9.19 -13.30
C GLY A 164 14.92 -8.50 -14.24
N LEU A 165 15.53 -7.38 -13.78
CA LEU A 165 16.57 -6.69 -14.55
C LEU A 165 17.57 -6.04 -13.60
N ALA A 166 18.86 -6.22 -13.82
CA ALA A 166 19.93 -5.50 -13.15
C ALA A 166 20.69 -4.60 -14.14
N LEU A 167 20.57 -3.29 -14.02
CA LEU A 167 21.14 -2.30 -14.92
C LEU A 167 22.08 -1.37 -14.16
N ARG A 168 23.30 -1.22 -14.66
CA ARG A 168 24.31 -0.41 -13.98
C ARG A 168 25.25 0.33 -14.94
N SER A 169 25.68 1.53 -14.50
CA SER A 169 26.70 2.36 -15.16
C SER A 169 26.40 2.60 -16.64
N SER A 170 25.14 2.94 -16.94
CA SER A 170 24.62 3.04 -18.31
C SER A 170 23.93 4.38 -18.54
N THR A 171 23.77 4.78 -19.80
CA THR A 171 23.16 6.04 -20.18
C THR A 171 22.25 5.90 -21.41
N ASP A 172 21.28 6.79 -21.57
CA ASP A 172 20.29 6.79 -22.65
C ASP A 172 19.54 5.45 -22.70
N ILE A 173 18.81 5.07 -21.65
CA ILE A 173 18.12 3.79 -21.53
C ILE A 173 16.61 3.97 -21.54
N THR A 174 15.93 3.21 -22.35
CA THR A 174 14.46 3.15 -22.40
C THR A 174 13.96 1.74 -22.09
N LEU A 175 13.10 1.64 -21.06
CA LEU A 175 12.33 0.44 -20.73
C LEU A 175 10.85 0.78 -20.96
N ALA A 176 10.24 0.26 -22.02
CA ALA A 176 8.90 0.67 -22.44
C ALA A 176 7.98 -0.51 -22.75
N ARG A 177 6.77 -0.51 -22.22
CA ARG A 177 5.72 -1.50 -22.49
C ARG A 177 6.18 -2.94 -22.26
N ASN A 178 6.99 -3.15 -21.21
CA ASN A 178 7.39 -4.49 -20.78
C ASN A 178 6.49 -4.96 -19.64
N GLU A 179 6.30 -6.27 -19.53
CA GLU A 179 5.73 -6.90 -18.35
C GLU A 179 6.86 -7.47 -17.49
N PHE A 180 6.86 -7.14 -16.17
CA PHE A 180 7.73 -7.74 -15.17
C PHE A 180 6.88 -8.46 -14.16
N ARG A 181 7.08 -9.76 -13.94
CA ARG A 181 6.27 -10.50 -12.97
C ARG A 181 7.05 -11.56 -12.21
N THR A 182 6.61 -11.84 -10.98
CA THR A 182 7.04 -12.98 -10.15
C THR A 182 8.53 -12.99 -9.79
N PHE A 183 9.14 -11.82 -9.58
CA PHE A 183 10.51 -11.69 -9.10
C PHE A 183 10.59 -11.29 -7.61
N TYR A 184 11.77 -11.53 -7.01
CA TYR A 184 12.09 -10.92 -5.72
C TYR A 184 12.11 -9.40 -5.83
N ARG A 185 12.71 -8.85 -6.93
CA ARG A 185 12.65 -7.44 -7.35
C ARG A 185 12.48 -7.34 -8.85
N GLY A 186 11.67 -6.41 -9.32
CA GLY A 186 11.43 -6.22 -10.75
C GLY A 186 12.66 -5.69 -11.47
N ALA A 187 13.07 -4.46 -11.21
CA ALA A 187 14.30 -3.90 -11.79
C ALA A 187 15.13 -3.17 -10.73
N ILE A 188 16.45 -3.35 -10.78
CA ILE A 188 17.42 -2.61 -9.97
C ILE A 188 18.35 -1.80 -10.89
N ILE A 189 18.33 -0.49 -10.77
CA ILE A 189 18.99 0.45 -11.66
C ILE A 189 19.92 1.35 -10.83
N SER A 190 21.21 1.33 -11.12
CA SER A 190 22.17 2.10 -10.35
C SER A 190 23.24 2.73 -11.21
N ASP A 191 23.68 3.94 -10.82
CA ASP A 191 24.74 4.68 -11.48
C ASP A 191 24.47 4.90 -12.97
N CYS A 192 23.23 5.33 -13.29
CA CYS A 192 22.75 5.51 -14.64
C CYS A 192 22.24 6.94 -14.88
N THR A 193 22.25 7.38 -16.14
CA THR A 193 21.78 8.70 -16.54
C THR A 193 20.90 8.62 -17.79
N ASP A 194 19.99 9.60 -17.97
CA ASP A 194 19.10 9.67 -19.13
C ASP A 194 18.23 8.41 -19.26
N LEU A 195 17.36 8.22 -18.28
CA LEU A 195 16.53 7.02 -18.16
C LEU A 195 15.07 7.33 -18.43
N THR A 196 14.41 6.47 -19.20
CA THR A 196 12.96 6.46 -19.36
C THR A 196 12.43 5.08 -19.02
N VAL A 197 11.49 5.02 -18.07
CA VAL A 197 10.76 3.79 -17.68
C VAL A 197 9.28 4.09 -17.84
N GLU A 198 8.67 3.61 -18.93
CA GLU A 198 7.32 4.03 -19.29
C GLU A 198 6.41 2.90 -19.76
N ASP A 199 5.13 3.01 -19.40
CA ASP A 199 4.07 2.11 -19.83
C ASP A 199 4.34 0.62 -19.53
N ASN A 200 5.13 0.31 -18.49
CA ASN A 200 5.39 -1.06 -18.10
C ASN A 200 4.33 -1.57 -17.12
N ASP A 201 4.07 -2.87 -17.16
CA ASP A 201 3.24 -3.61 -16.22
C ASP A 201 4.13 -4.40 -15.25
N ILE A 202 4.07 -4.08 -13.95
CA ILE A 202 5.00 -4.61 -12.94
C ILE A 202 4.18 -5.18 -11.79
N HIS A 203 4.17 -6.51 -11.65
CA HIS A 203 3.28 -7.14 -10.67
C HIS A 203 3.84 -8.43 -10.06
N ALA A 204 3.14 -8.92 -9.02
CA ALA A 204 3.49 -10.14 -8.31
C ALA A 204 4.93 -10.16 -7.75
N MET A 205 5.51 -8.99 -7.45
CA MET A 205 6.82 -8.89 -6.83
C MET A 205 6.77 -9.31 -5.36
N ARG A 206 7.80 -9.99 -4.88
CA ARG A 206 7.94 -10.30 -3.46
C ARG A 206 8.37 -9.10 -2.65
N MET A 207 9.28 -8.29 -3.17
CA MET A 207 9.86 -7.13 -2.51
C MET A 207 9.60 -5.88 -3.36
N ASP A 208 10.57 -5.36 -4.08
CA ASP A 208 10.41 -4.05 -4.72
C ASP A 208 10.09 -4.18 -6.22
N GLY A 209 9.33 -3.23 -6.76
CA GLY A 209 9.06 -3.11 -8.19
C GLY A 209 10.23 -2.52 -8.94
N LEU A 210 10.48 -1.24 -8.73
CA LEU A 210 11.56 -0.47 -9.34
C LEU A 210 12.48 0.09 -8.27
N ASN A 211 13.77 -0.18 -8.38
CA ASN A 211 14.79 0.29 -7.46
C ASN A 211 15.80 1.19 -8.15
N PHE A 212 16.09 2.34 -7.53
CA PHE A 212 17.02 3.33 -8.08
C PHE A 212 18.05 3.79 -7.05
N ALA A 213 19.30 3.88 -7.48
CA ALA A 213 20.38 4.46 -6.70
C ALA A 213 21.33 5.27 -7.58
N GLN A 214 21.62 6.51 -7.19
CA GLN A 214 22.63 7.31 -7.90
C GLN A 214 22.29 7.56 -9.38
N VAL A 215 20.99 7.81 -9.69
CA VAL A 215 20.50 8.05 -11.04
C VAL A 215 20.31 9.54 -11.32
N GLU A 216 20.36 9.93 -12.58
CA GLU A 216 20.23 11.32 -13.01
C GLU A 216 19.41 11.42 -14.29
N ARG A 217 18.52 12.41 -14.38
CA ARG A 217 17.58 12.62 -15.50
C ARG A 217 16.77 11.37 -15.79
N LEU A 218 15.95 11.00 -14.80
CA LEU A 218 15.07 9.84 -14.84
C LEU A 218 13.61 10.27 -15.00
N ARG A 219 12.91 9.63 -15.91
CA ARG A 219 11.46 9.72 -16.06
C ARG A 219 10.81 8.34 -15.84
N ILE A 220 9.88 8.27 -14.90
CA ILE A 220 9.04 7.09 -14.63
C ILE A 220 7.60 7.48 -14.92
N ALA A 221 6.99 6.96 -15.99
CA ALA A 221 5.72 7.46 -16.47
C ALA A 221 4.76 6.38 -16.97
N GLY A 222 3.49 6.51 -16.66
CA GLY A 222 2.44 5.64 -17.20
C GLY A 222 2.54 4.17 -16.80
N ASN A 223 3.39 3.81 -15.83
CA ASN A 223 3.53 2.41 -15.42
C ASN A 223 2.36 1.97 -14.53
N HIS A 224 1.98 0.71 -14.65
CA HIS A 224 1.06 0.03 -13.76
C HIS A 224 1.86 -0.91 -12.85
N ILE A 225 1.93 -0.58 -11.55
CA ILE A 225 2.69 -1.37 -10.57
C ILE A 225 1.70 -1.88 -9.53
N HIS A 226 1.54 -3.23 -9.43
CA HIS A 226 0.39 -3.75 -8.69
C HIS A 226 0.55 -5.19 -8.14
N ASP A 227 -0.37 -5.59 -7.28
CA ASP A 227 -0.60 -6.95 -6.76
C ASP A 227 0.66 -7.68 -6.28
N PHE A 228 1.43 -7.06 -5.39
CA PHE A 228 2.66 -7.63 -4.85
C PHE A 228 2.40 -8.86 -3.98
N ARG A 229 3.29 -9.84 -4.05
CA ARG A 229 3.30 -11.07 -3.25
C ARG A 229 4.27 -10.96 -2.07
N ARG A 230 4.12 -9.93 -1.26
CA ARG A 230 4.93 -9.75 -0.07
C ARG A 230 4.75 -10.91 0.90
N ALA A 231 5.85 -11.42 1.46
CA ALA A 231 5.80 -12.39 2.54
C ALA A 231 5.45 -11.70 3.86
N LEU A 232 4.19 -11.69 4.24
CA LEU A 232 3.74 -11.18 5.54
C LEU A 232 4.38 -12.02 6.66
N GLY A 233 4.78 -11.40 7.76
CA GLY A 233 5.50 -12.06 8.85
C GLY A 233 7.00 -12.23 8.63
N SER A 234 7.53 -11.95 7.42
CA SER A 234 8.97 -11.91 7.16
C SER A 234 9.57 -10.53 7.43
N GLY A 235 10.91 -10.43 7.37
CA GLY A 235 11.62 -9.15 7.39
C GLY A 235 11.57 -8.37 6.07
N ASP A 236 10.91 -8.90 5.04
CA ASP A 236 10.80 -8.24 3.75
C ASP A 236 9.91 -6.98 3.88
N HIS A 237 10.35 -5.88 3.31
CA HIS A 237 9.52 -4.71 3.06
C HIS A 237 9.38 -4.54 1.54
N ALA A 238 8.20 -4.23 1.06
CA ALA A 238 7.94 -4.09 -0.36
C ALA A 238 7.68 -2.62 -0.69
N ASP A 239 8.39 -2.13 -1.70
CA ASP A 239 8.26 -0.78 -2.24
C ASP A 239 7.96 -0.85 -3.75
N MET A 240 6.91 -0.21 -4.21
CA MET A 240 6.60 -0.19 -5.65
C MET A 240 7.67 0.57 -6.43
N ILE A 241 8.08 1.74 -5.90
CA ILE A 241 9.21 2.54 -6.42
C ILE A 241 10.09 2.94 -5.23
N GLN A 242 11.34 2.49 -5.22
CA GLN A 242 12.28 2.76 -4.14
C GLN A 242 13.53 3.50 -4.64
N PHE A 243 13.95 4.51 -3.89
CA PHE A 243 15.25 5.16 -4.03
C PHE A 243 16.02 5.01 -2.73
N TRP A 244 17.34 4.81 -2.82
CA TRP A 244 18.22 4.74 -1.65
C TRP A 244 19.57 5.42 -1.90
N THR A 245 20.27 5.72 -0.78
CA THR A 245 21.62 6.30 -0.81
C THR A 245 22.68 5.44 -0.14
N ALA A 246 22.31 4.33 0.50
CA ALA A 246 23.28 3.44 1.13
C ALA A 246 24.27 2.87 0.11
N GLY A 247 25.57 3.11 0.33
CA GLY A 247 26.64 2.63 -0.56
C GLY A 247 26.75 3.41 -1.89
N THR A 248 26.20 4.63 -1.97
CA THR A 248 26.32 5.51 -3.12
C THR A 248 27.30 6.65 -2.84
N GLU A 249 27.83 7.28 -3.91
CA GLU A 249 28.76 8.42 -3.84
C GLU A 249 28.08 9.76 -4.17
N ARG A 250 26.89 9.71 -4.77
CA ARG A 250 26.09 10.89 -5.13
C ARG A 250 24.60 10.60 -5.00
N PRO A 251 23.77 11.63 -4.76
CA PRO A 251 22.31 11.45 -4.71
C PRO A 251 21.73 11.22 -6.11
N SER A 252 20.51 10.69 -6.17
CA SER A 252 19.73 10.79 -7.40
C SER A 252 19.20 12.21 -7.59
N ARG A 253 19.06 12.65 -8.85
CA ARG A 253 18.61 14.00 -9.20
C ARG A 253 17.91 14.07 -10.55
N ASP A 254 17.14 15.15 -10.74
CA ASP A 254 16.38 15.41 -11.95
C ASP A 254 15.45 14.23 -12.26
N VAL A 255 14.56 13.92 -11.29
CA VAL A 255 13.67 12.76 -11.33
C VAL A 255 12.23 13.22 -11.50
N VAL A 256 11.53 12.65 -12.48
CA VAL A 256 10.11 12.84 -12.72
C VAL A 256 9.38 11.52 -12.58
N ILE A 257 8.36 11.46 -11.70
CA ILE A 257 7.48 10.31 -11.51
C ILE A 257 6.05 10.79 -11.80
N GLU A 258 5.48 10.38 -12.95
CA GLU A 258 4.23 10.97 -13.41
C GLU A 258 3.26 9.97 -14.03
N GLY A 259 1.97 10.17 -13.80
CA GLY A 259 0.92 9.42 -14.47
C GLY A 259 0.92 7.90 -14.22
N ASN A 260 1.60 7.43 -13.15
CA ASN A 260 1.65 6.01 -12.82
C ASN A 260 0.43 5.61 -12.00
N VAL A 261 0.02 4.35 -12.12
CA VAL A 261 -0.94 3.70 -11.24
C VAL A 261 -0.18 2.73 -10.33
N LEU A 262 -0.15 3.04 -9.04
CA LEU A 262 0.49 2.24 -8.01
C LEU A 262 -0.60 1.64 -7.12
N ASN A 263 -0.91 0.37 -7.32
CA ASN A 263 -2.09 -0.26 -6.76
C ASN A 263 -1.72 -1.55 -6.00
N SER A 264 -1.92 -1.57 -4.70
CA SER A 264 -1.69 -2.77 -3.90
C SER A 264 -2.66 -3.92 -4.20
N GLY A 265 -3.73 -3.65 -4.93
CA GLY A 265 -4.68 -4.67 -5.40
C GLY A 265 -5.32 -5.44 -4.26
N LEU A 266 -5.34 -6.76 -4.40
CA LEU A 266 -5.68 -7.72 -3.34
C LEU A 266 -4.42 -8.30 -2.68
N GLY A 267 -3.26 -7.73 -2.97
CA GLY A 267 -1.97 -8.13 -2.43
C GLY A 267 -1.75 -7.63 -0.99
N GLY A 268 -0.57 -7.91 -0.48
CA GLY A 268 -0.20 -7.53 0.88
C GLY A 268 0.20 -6.06 1.00
N PHE A 269 0.16 -5.58 2.22
CA PHE A 269 0.66 -4.32 2.73
C PHE A 269 2.00 -3.88 2.09
N THR A 270 1.97 -2.89 1.21
CA THR A 270 3.08 -2.48 0.33
C THR A 270 3.25 -0.97 0.36
N GLN A 271 4.48 -0.48 0.42
CA GLN A 271 4.79 0.95 0.28
C GLN A 271 4.72 1.35 -1.20
N SER A 272 4.34 2.60 -1.50
CA SER A 272 4.23 3.02 -2.90
C SER A 272 5.50 3.71 -3.39
N ILE A 273 5.73 4.98 -3.07
CA ILE A 273 6.95 5.70 -3.45
C ILE A 273 7.76 5.99 -2.19
N LEU A 274 8.94 5.38 -2.08
CA LEU A 274 9.85 5.60 -0.97
C LEU A 274 11.23 6.05 -1.46
N MET A 275 11.56 7.32 -1.23
CA MET A 275 12.88 7.90 -1.47
C MET A 275 13.58 8.09 -0.13
N ARG A 276 14.25 7.06 0.39
CA ARG A 276 14.96 7.14 1.66
C ARG A 276 16.37 7.67 1.47
N ASN A 277 16.80 8.56 2.34
CA ASN A 277 18.17 9.09 2.33
C ASN A 277 18.96 8.56 3.54
N GLU A 278 19.41 7.31 3.46
CA GLU A 278 20.05 6.62 4.57
C GLU A 278 21.36 7.27 5.03
N LEU A 279 22.15 7.79 4.11
CA LEU A 279 23.44 8.43 4.47
C LEU A 279 23.21 9.69 5.32
N VAL A 280 22.21 10.47 4.97
CA VAL A 280 21.84 11.67 5.75
C VAL A 280 21.13 11.28 7.04
N ASP A 281 20.23 10.31 7.02
CA ASP A 281 19.52 9.81 8.20
C ASP A 281 20.48 9.29 9.29
N ARG A 282 21.59 8.68 8.87
CA ARG A 282 22.63 8.16 9.78
C ARG A 282 23.66 9.20 10.18
N GLY A 283 23.62 10.41 9.59
CA GLY A 283 24.63 11.44 9.79
C GLY A 283 26.00 11.12 9.17
N GLU A 284 26.01 10.21 8.18
CA GLU A 284 27.20 9.83 7.42
C GLU A 284 27.48 10.79 6.27
N ALA A 285 26.49 11.60 5.88
CA ALA A 285 26.60 12.63 4.85
C ALA A 285 25.72 13.85 5.19
N GLY A 286 25.97 14.97 4.52
CA GLY A 286 25.22 16.22 4.64
C GLY A 286 24.43 16.59 3.38
N ASP A 287 24.34 17.89 3.11
CA ASP A 287 23.56 18.48 2.02
C ASP A 287 24.00 18.02 0.62
N GLU A 288 25.23 17.56 0.47
CA GLU A 288 25.77 17.01 -0.78
C GLU A 288 25.02 15.75 -1.23
N MET A 289 24.43 15.02 -0.28
CA MET A 289 23.64 13.81 -0.55
C MET A 289 22.14 14.05 -0.58
N PHE A 290 21.66 15.29 -0.50
CA PHE A 290 20.24 15.59 -0.69
C PHE A 290 19.80 15.24 -2.12
N TYR A 291 18.67 14.57 -2.26
CA TYR A 291 18.01 14.42 -3.55
C TYR A 291 17.76 15.81 -4.18
N ARG A 292 17.80 15.94 -5.51
CA ARG A 292 17.65 17.23 -6.17
C ARG A 292 16.65 17.20 -7.31
N ASN A 293 15.82 18.23 -7.40
CA ASN A 293 14.85 18.41 -8.49
C ASN A 293 13.97 17.17 -8.66
N ILE A 294 13.13 16.89 -7.68
CA ILE A 294 12.22 15.74 -7.63
C ILE A 294 10.80 16.20 -7.94
N GLU A 295 10.22 15.72 -9.01
CA GLU A 295 8.84 15.98 -9.41
C GLU A 295 8.02 14.68 -9.31
N ILE A 296 6.93 14.69 -8.53
CA ILE A 296 6.01 13.56 -8.39
C ILE A 296 4.61 14.07 -8.66
N ARG A 297 4.05 13.73 -9.82
CA ARG A 297 2.79 14.35 -10.25
C ARG A 297 1.86 13.41 -11.00
N ASP A 298 0.56 13.71 -10.90
CA ASP A 298 -0.48 13.05 -11.68
C ASP A 298 -0.59 11.52 -11.43
N ASN A 299 -0.02 11.00 -10.32
CA ASN A 299 -0.06 9.57 -10.01
C ASN A 299 -1.32 9.20 -9.23
N VAL A 300 -1.81 7.99 -9.47
CA VAL A 300 -2.84 7.34 -8.68
C VAL A 300 -2.19 6.30 -7.77
N ILE A 301 -2.41 6.43 -6.47
CA ILE A 301 -1.87 5.52 -5.45
C ILE A 301 -3.06 4.92 -4.68
N ILE A 302 -3.26 3.63 -4.81
CA ILE A 302 -4.30 2.84 -4.13
C ILE A 302 -3.59 1.85 -3.22
N ASN A 303 -3.53 2.14 -1.91
CA ASN A 303 -2.60 1.46 -1.02
C ASN A 303 -3.11 1.47 0.43
N ALA A 304 -2.66 0.53 1.24
CA ALA A 304 -2.89 0.48 2.68
C ALA A 304 -1.60 0.64 3.49
N HIS A 305 -0.76 1.59 3.14
CA HIS A 305 0.49 1.87 3.85
C HIS A 305 0.73 3.37 4.00
N VAL A 306 1.24 3.79 5.16
CA VAL A 306 1.54 5.19 5.49
C VAL A 306 2.53 5.85 4.51
N HIS A 307 3.42 5.06 3.89
CA HIS A 307 4.30 5.53 2.83
C HIS A 307 3.60 5.48 1.46
N GLY A 308 2.67 6.41 1.24
CA GLY A 308 2.12 6.70 -0.09
C GLY A 308 3.16 7.37 -0.96
N ILE A 309 3.56 8.60 -0.60
CA ILE A 309 4.71 9.30 -1.18
C ILE A 309 5.60 9.74 -0.02
N THR A 310 6.80 9.21 0.06
CA THR A 310 7.78 9.61 1.09
C THR A 310 9.07 10.04 0.43
N VAL A 311 9.48 11.29 0.68
CA VAL A 311 10.74 11.86 0.18
C VAL A 311 11.64 12.18 1.36
N GLY A 312 12.83 11.58 1.36
CA GLY A 312 13.92 11.90 2.27
C GLY A 312 14.43 13.33 2.06
N GLN A 313 15.58 13.67 2.69
CA GLN A 313 16.13 15.01 2.58
C GLN A 313 16.44 15.37 1.11
N ALA A 314 15.86 16.47 0.66
CA ALA A 314 15.92 16.90 -0.73
C ALA A 314 15.97 18.43 -0.86
N ASP A 315 16.41 18.90 -2.02
CA ASP A 315 16.49 20.31 -2.42
C ASP A 315 15.82 20.45 -3.80
N GLY A 316 14.65 21.11 -3.83
CA GLY A 316 13.75 21.16 -4.98
C GLY A 316 12.84 19.93 -5.03
N VAL A 317 11.62 20.03 -4.47
CA VAL A 317 10.60 18.98 -4.47
C VAL A 317 9.26 19.56 -4.90
N ALA A 318 8.64 18.97 -5.93
CA ALA A 318 7.29 19.27 -6.33
C ALA A 318 6.44 17.99 -6.28
N ILE A 319 5.39 17.98 -5.44
CA ILE A 319 4.44 16.88 -5.33
C ILE A 319 3.05 17.45 -5.66
N GLU A 320 2.55 17.18 -6.86
CA GLU A 320 1.39 17.88 -7.38
C GLU A 320 0.39 16.94 -8.07
N ASN A 321 -0.88 17.22 -7.92
CA ASN A 321 -1.97 16.52 -8.61
C ASN A 321 -1.95 15.00 -8.44
N ASN A 322 -1.47 14.46 -7.31
CA ASN A 322 -1.57 13.03 -7.03
C ASN A 322 -2.85 12.71 -6.26
N THR A 323 -3.38 11.51 -6.46
CA THR A 323 -4.51 10.99 -5.68
C THR A 323 -4.05 9.77 -4.90
N LEU A 324 -4.11 9.85 -3.56
CA LEU A 324 -3.72 8.77 -2.65
C LEU A 324 -4.95 8.24 -1.92
N ILE A 325 -5.31 7.00 -2.18
CA ILE A 325 -6.54 6.35 -1.71
C ILE A 325 -6.19 5.18 -0.80
N HIS A 326 -6.85 5.11 0.34
CA HIS A 326 -6.74 3.95 1.23
C HIS A 326 -7.44 2.73 0.63
N ASN A 327 -6.69 1.64 0.49
CA ASN A 327 -7.16 0.36 -0.01
C ASN A 327 -7.44 -0.61 1.14
N VAL A 328 -8.68 -0.70 1.56
CA VAL A 328 -9.10 -1.58 2.66
C VAL A 328 -8.81 -3.08 2.40
N PHE A 329 -8.64 -3.49 1.15
CA PHE A 329 -8.40 -4.89 0.79
C PHE A 329 -6.93 -5.33 0.90
N SER A 330 -6.00 -4.40 1.13
CA SER A 330 -4.58 -4.68 1.28
C SER A 330 -4.01 -4.22 2.64
N GLU A 331 -4.86 -4.01 3.63
CA GLU A 331 -4.44 -3.74 5.02
C GLU A 331 -3.55 -4.90 5.53
N GLY A 332 -2.48 -4.54 6.21
CA GLY A 332 -1.45 -5.50 6.61
C GLY A 332 -1.50 -5.87 8.09
N GLU A 333 -0.37 -6.38 8.58
CA GLU A 333 -0.19 -6.89 9.95
C GLU A 333 -0.27 -5.80 11.03
N LYS A 334 -0.04 -4.54 10.66
CA LYS A 334 -0.07 -3.42 11.60
C LYS A 334 -1.50 -3.17 12.07
N ARG A 335 -1.72 -3.22 13.38
CA ARG A 335 -3.04 -2.98 13.99
C ARG A 335 -3.36 -1.51 14.19
N ASP A 336 -2.44 -0.60 13.91
CA ASP A 336 -2.67 0.84 13.96
C ASP A 336 -3.25 1.34 12.64
N PRO A 337 -4.56 1.67 12.57
CA PRO A 337 -5.18 2.15 11.34
C PRO A 337 -4.53 3.39 10.74
N ALA A 338 -3.84 4.20 11.54
CA ALA A 338 -3.11 5.36 11.05
C ALA A 338 -1.94 4.97 10.13
N LEU A 339 -1.43 3.75 10.24
CA LEU A 339 -0.36 3.24 9.40
C LEU A 339 -0.85 2.71 8.05
N TRP A 340 -2.17 2.55 7.86
CA TRP A 340 -2.77 2.10 6.60
C TRP A 340 -3.16 3.24 5.69
N ILE A 341 -3.27 4.46 6.21
CA ILE A 341 -3.68 5.62 5.40
C ILE A 341 -2.46 6.15 4.63
N PRO A 342 -2.46 6.12 3.30
CA PRO A 342 -1.35 6.63 2.51
C PRO A 342 -1.23 8.16 2.67
N GLN A 343 -0.01 8.61 2.92
CA GLN A 343 0.32 10.01 3.20
C GLN A 343 1.36 10.55 2.21
N ILE A 344 1.38 11.86 2.07
CA ILE A 344 2.53 12.57 1.51
C ILE A 344 3.42 13.01 2.67
N ARG A 345 4.68 12.57 2.66
CA ARG A 345 5.66 12.81 3.72
C ARG A 345 6.97 13.34 3.12
N VAL A 346 7.45 14.47 3.62
CA VAL A 346 8.75 15.02 3.23
C VAL A 346 9.61 15.22 4.47
N ALA A 347 10.87 14.83 4.39
CA ALA A 347 11.79 14.89 5.54
C ALA A 347 12.06 16.34 5.98
N LYS A 348 12.34 16.51 7.27
CA LYS A 348 12.85 17.77 7.83
C LYS A 348 14.12 18.19 7.08
N ASN A 349 14.39 19.47 7.03
CA ASN A 349 15.53 20.09 6.36
C ASN A 349 15.50 20.01 4.83
N SER A 350 14.46 19.43 4.21
CA SER A 350 14.24 19.59 2.77
C SER A 350 13.94 21.04 2.43
N ARG A 351 14.41 21.51 1.26
CA ARG A 351 14.33 22.90 0.82
C ARG A 351 13.54 23.01 -0.49
N ASP A 352 12.98 24.18 -0.73
CA ASP A 352 12.17 24.48 -1.93
C ASP A 352 11.15 23.40 -2.22
N VAL A 353 10.21 23.20 -1.27
CA VAL A 353 9.21 22.15 -1.33
C VAL A 353 7.85 22.72 -1.72
N THR A 354 7.25 22.18 -2.76
CA THR A 354 5.87 22.45 -3.16
C THR A 354 5.02 21.19 -3.05
N ILE A 355 3.92 21.25 -2.32
CA ILE A 355 2.92 20.19 -2.23
C ILE A 355 1.57 20.80 -2.56
N ALA A 356 1.08 20.57 -3.78
CA ALA A 356 -0.08 21.31 -4.26
C ALA A 356 -1.08 20.44 -5.03
N ARG A 357 -2.36 20.74 -4.87
CA ARG A 357 -3.47 20.13 -5.63
C ARG A 357 -3.52 18.60 -5.56
N ASN A 358 -3.06 17.99 -4.46
CA ASN A 358 -3.20 16.56 -4.24
C ASN A 358 -4.52 16.24 -3.53
N ALA A 359 -5.10 15.08 -3.82
CA ALA A 359 -6.16 14.47 -3.03
C ALA A 359 -5.53 13.38 -2.16
N VAL A 360 -5.50 13.55 -0.83
CA VAL A 360 -4.71 12.70 0.08
C VAL A 360 -5.31 12.66 1.48
N GLY A 361 -5.11 11.55 2.19
CA GLY A 361 -5.58 11.42 3.57
C GLY A 361 -4.85 12.33 4.57
N GLU A 362 -3.54 12.50 4.40
CA GLU A 362 -2.71 13.33 5.27
C GLU A 362 -1.44 13.83 4.57
N ILE A 363 -1.04 15.04 4.89
CA ILE A 363 0.29 15.58 4.53
C ILE A 363 1.07 15.74 5.82
N SER A 364 2.15 14.97 5.95
CA SER A 364 3.00 14.90 7.14
C SER A 364 4.38 15.51 6.87
N GLY A 365 4.84 16.32 7.80
CA GLY A 365 6.13 16.98 7.73
C GLY A 365 6.12 18.32 8.48
N PRO A 366 7.21 19.05 8.50
CA PRO A 366 7.29 20.33 9.17
C PRO A 366 6.55 21.41 8.39
N ILE A 367 5.22 21.47 8.61
CA ILE A 367 4.37 22.52 8.06
C ILE A 367 4.83 23.88 8.63
N GLY A 368 4.95 24.89 7.75
CA GLY A 368 5.36 26.24 8.14
C GLY A 368 6.83 26.53 8.00
N GLN A 369 7.58 25.75 7.26
CA GLN A 369 8.92 26.12 6.83
C GLN A 369 8.85 27.29 5.83
N PRO A 370 9.77 28.25 5.92
CA PRO A 370 9.65 29.49 5.15
C PRO A 370 9.73 29.32 3.63
N ASP A 371 10.33 28.24 3.16
CA ASP A 371 10.52 27.88 1.74
C ASP A 371 9.58 26.75 1.26
N TRP A 372 8.63 26.32 2.12
CA TRP A 372 7.63 25.31 1.76
C TRP A 372 6.33 25.97 1.32
N ARG A 373 5.78 25.52 0.19
CA ARG A 373 4.48 25.91 -0.35
C ARG A 373 3.52 24.73 -0.32
N VAL A 374 2.58 24.74 0.59
CA VAL A 374 1.54 23.71 0.71
C VAL A 374 0.18 24.35 0.45
N SER A 375 -0.45 24.06 -0.68
CA SER A 375 -1.67 24.75 -1.09
C SER A 375 -2.57 23.95 -2.03
N GLY A 376 -3.88 24.22 -1.97
CA GLY A 376 -4.86 23.66 -2.90
C GLY A 376 -5.04 22.13 -2.79
N ASN A 377 -4.52 21.49 -1.74
CA ASN A 377 -4.72 20.06 -1.51
C ASN A 377 -6.11 19.82 -0.92
N LEU A 378 -6.77 18.73 -1.31
CA LEU A 378 -8.00 18.25 -0.71
C LEU A 378 -7.68 17.07 0.21
N LEU A 379 -8.02 17.22 1.50
CA LEU A 379 -7.94 16.09 2.44
C LEU A 379 -9.15 15.19 2.26
N ILE A 380 -8.92 13.91 2.02
CA ILE A 380 -9.93 12.89 1.76
C ILE A 380 -9.86 11.79 2.82
N GLN A 381 -10.99 11.12 3.08
CA GLN A 381 -11.05 10.10 4.12
C GLN A 381 -12.18 9.08 3.88
N ASP A 382 -12.02 7.88 4.44
CA ASP A 382 -12.97 6.77 4.34
C ASP A 382 -13.61 6.37 5.69
N GLN A 383 -13.44 7.20 6.72
CA GLN A 383 -13.73 6.83 8.11
C GLN A 383 -14.99 7.49 8.67
N ARG A 384 -15.40 8.65 8.14
CA ARG A 384 -16.52 9.45 8.64
C ARG A 384 -17.58 9.60 7.55
N PRO A 385 -18.57 8.70 7.50
CA PRO A 385 -19.67 8.79 6.55
C PRO A 385 -20.42 10.12 6.63
N GLY A 386 -20.94 10.59 5.50
CA GLY A 386 -21.74 11.80 5.40
C GLY A 386 -20.97 13.12 5.46
N GLN A 387 -19.64 13.08 5.53
CA GLN A 387 -18.83 14.29 5.39
C GLN A 387 -18.49 14.55 3.92
N PRO A 388 -18.29 15.81 3.50
CA PRO A 388 -17.98 16.14 2.09
C PRO A 388 -16.66 15.55 1.58
N ASP A 389 -15.73 15.26 2.49
CA ASP A 389 -14.42 14.66 2.25
C ASP A 389 -14.44 13.12 2.30
N TYR A 390 -15.61 12.52 2.49
CA TYR A 390 -15.77 11.07 2.56
C TYR A 390 -15.75 10.44 1.18
N TYR A 391 -15.07 9.29 1.02
CA TYR A 391 -14.85 8.65 -0.29
C TYR A 391 -16.12 8.47 -1.11
N ASP A 392 -17.26 8.12 -0.49
CA ASP A 392 -18.54 7.94 -1.22
C ASP A 392 -19.09 9.25 -1.80
N ALA A 393 -18.61 10.41 -1.36
CA ALA A 393 -18.95 11.72 -1.93
C ALA A 393 -17.97 12.16 -3.04
N LEU A 394 -16.84 11.48 -3.18
CA LEU A 394 -15.72 11.88 -4.04
C LEU A 394 -15.47 10.91 -5.20
N PHE A 395 -15.70 9.62 -4.99
CA PHE A 395 -15.38 8.54 -5.92
C PHE A 395 -16.60 7.69 -6.25
N VAL A 396 -16.56 7.03 -7.37
CA VAL A 396 -17.62 6.13 -7.84
C VAL A 396 -17.86 4.99 -6.84
N SER A 397 -16.86 4.15 -6.54
CA SER A 397 -16.98 3.00 -5.65
C SER A 397 -15.67 2.66 -4.90
N ALA A 398 -14.86 3.65 -4.53
CA ALA A 398 -13.51 3.42 -3.98
C ALA A 398 -13.48 2.56 -2.71
N ARG A 399 -14.59 2.46 -1.96
CA ARG A 399 -14.67 1.69 -0.71
C ARG A 399 -15.08 0.22 -0.90
N THR A 400 -15.84 -0.08 -1.92
CA THR A 400 -16.44 -1.41 -2.12
C THR A 400 -16.04 -2.03 -3.44
N GLY A 401 -15.70 -1.22 -4.45
CA GLY A 401 -15.28 -1.68 -5.76
C GLY A 401 -13.94 -2.43 -5.68
N LEU A 402 -13.77 -3.43 -6.54
CA LEU A 402 -12.51 -4.15 -6.62
C LEU A 402 -11.37 -3.20 -7.05
N PRO A 403 -10.23 -3.23 -6.39
CA PRO A 403 -9.10 -2.36 -6.73
C PRO A 403 -8.50 -2.66 -8.11
N THR A 404 -8.78 -3.81 -8.69
CA THR A 404 -8.37 -4.19 -10.05
C THR A 404 -9.12 -3.44 -11.15
N ASP A 405 -10.23 -2.76 -10.83
CA ASP A 405 -10.97 -1.91 -11.75
C ASP A 405 -10.80 -0.43 -11.37
N LEU A 406 -9.96 0.27 -12.13
CA LEU A 406 -9.66 1.68 -11.88
C LEU A 406 -10.90 2.59 -12.01
N GLY A 407 -11.93 2.17 -12.75
CA GLY A 407 -13.20 2.88 -12.85
C GLY A 407 -13.92 3.07 -11.51
N ASN A 408 -13.68 2.19 -10.55
CA ASN A 408 -14.22 2.33 -9.18
C ASN A 408 -13.66 3.54 -8.44
N PHE A 409 -12.49 4.02 -8.84
CA PHE A 409 -11.79 5.16 -8.25
C PHE A 409 -11.94 6.45 -9.06
N ALA A 410 -12.68 6.42 -10.17
CA ALA A 410 -13.03 7.60 -10.94
C ALA A 410 -13.73 8.64 -10.03
N TYR A 411 -13.51 9.92 -10.31
CA TYR A 411 -14.15 10.97 -9.54
C TYR A 411 -15.65 10.96 -9.80
N LEU A 412 -16.43 11.06 -8.71
CA LEU A 412 -17.88 11.05 -8.80
C LEU A 412 -18.35 12.32 -9.52
N PRO A 413 -19.12 12.21 -10.62
CA PRO A 413 -19.67 13.38 -11.29
C PRO A 413 -20.45 14.31 -10.36
N GLY A 414 -20.08 15.59 -10.35
CA GLY A 414 -20.64 16.58 -9.42
C GLY A 414 -20.06 16.53 -8.00
N GLY A 415 -19.13 15.63 -7.72
CA GLY A 415 -18.37 15.59 -6.48
C GLY A 415 -17.29 16.69 -6.40
N ALA A 416 -16.69 16.88 -5.25
CA ALA A 416 -15.72 17.95 -5.01
C ALA A 416 -14.39 17.80 -5.79
N LEU A 417 -14.08 16.61 -6.31
CA LEU A 417 -12.89 16.37 -7.12
C LEU A 417 -13.14 16.54 -8.62
N ALA A 418 -14.38 16.30 -9.09
CA ALA A 418 -14.71 16.37 -10.51
C ALA A 418 -14.48 17.79 -11.07
N ASN A 419 -13.65 17.91 -12.10
CA ASN A 419 -13.26 19.17 -12.75
C ASN A 419 -12.63 20.21 -11.80
N ALA A 420 -12.12 19.79 -10.64
CA ALA A 420 -11.56 20.70 -9.65
C ALA A 420 -10.08 21.05 -9.92
N GLY A 421 -9.42 20.33 -10.82
CA GLY A 421 -7.97 20.43 -11.05
C GLY A 421 -7.16 20.02 -9.83
N VAL A 422 -7.70 19.14 -9.00
CA VAL A 422 -7.07 18.57 -7.79
C VAL A 422 -7.07 17.05 -7.92
N GLY A 423 -5.95 16.43 -7.57
CA GLY A 423 -5.74 14.99 -7.72
C GLY A 423 -5.33 14.60 -9.15
N ALA A 424 -5.25 13.30 -9.40
CA ALA A 424 -4.76 12.74 -10.65
C ALA A 424 -5.75 12.95 -11.81
N PRO A 425 -5.34 13.61 -12.91
CA PRO A 425 -6.25 13.93 -14.02
C PRO A 425 -6.88 12.71 -14.68
N MET A 426 -6.18 11.56 -14.67
CA MET A 426 -6.73 10.34 -15.27
C MET A 426 -8.03 9.87 -14.62
N LEU A 427 -8.22 10.10 -13.31
CA LEU A 427 -9.45 9.74 -12.61
C LEU A 427 -10.62 10.69 -12.95
N ASP A 428 -10.31 11.92 -13.30
CA ASP A 428 -11.31 12.89 -13.76
C ASP A 428 -11.79 12.55 -15.18
N THR A 429 -10.87 12.24 -16.08
CA THR A 429 -11.17 11.82 -17.46
C THR A 429 -12.05 10.56 -17.51
N LEU A 430 -11.82 9.60 -16.59
CA LEU A 430 -12.67 8.40 -16.50
C LEU A 430 -14.14 8.75 -16.18
N SER A 431 -14.39 9.86 -15.49
CA SER A 431 -15.73 10.32 -15.11
C SER A 431 -16.45 11.16 -16.18
N GLU A 432 -15.75 11.61 -17.22
CA GLU A 432 -16.31 12.50 -18.25
C GLU A 432 -17.27 11.81 -19.23
N THR A 433 -17.22 10.48 -19.35
CA THR A 433 -18.08 9.74 -20.28
C THR A 433 -19.33 9.27 -19.55
N PRO A 434 -20.53 9.81 -19.83
CA PRO A 434 -21.77 9.33 -19.22
C PRO A 434 -22.11 7.95 -19.77
N ALA A 435 -21.48 6.92 -19.25
CA ALA A 435 -21.84 5.54 -19.49
C ALA A 435 -22.71 5.05 -18.32
N LEU A 436 -23.54 4.04 -18.55
CA LEU A 436 -24.17 3.33 -17.46
C LEU A 436 -23.10 2.73 -16.56
N GLN A 437 -22.96 3.22 -15.33
CA GLN A 437 -21.99 2.73 -14.36
C GLN A 437 -22.69 2.43 -13.04
N PRO A 438 -22.91 1.16 -12.70
CA PRO A 438 -23.51 0.78 -11.42
C PRO A 438 -22.61 1.20 -10.26
N VAL A 439 -23.21 1.85 -9.26
CA VAL A 439 -22.54 2.32 -8.05
C VAL A 439 -23.16 1.67 -6.84
N VAL A 440 -22.34 0.97 -6.05
CA VAL A 440 -22.76 0.31 -4.82
C VAL A 440 -22.41 1.19 -3.63
N ARG A 441 -23.44 1.54 -2.85
CA ARG A 441 -23.31 2.13 -1.52
C ARG A 441 -23.73 1.14 -0.47
N VAL A 442 -23.02 1.08 0.64
CA VAL A 442 -23.30 0.16 1.73
C VAL A 442 -23.35 0.92 3.03
N SER A 443 -24.42 0.71 3.77
CA SER A 443 -24.59 1.25 5.12
C SER A 443 -25.01 0.15 6.09
N LYS A 444 -24.64 0.30 7.39
CA LYS A 444 -25.11 -0.62 8.43
C LYS A 444 -26.54 -0.25 8.83
N SER A 445 -27.39 -1.27 8.98
CA SER A 445 -28.67 -1.10 9.63
C SER A 445 -28.47 -0.71 11.10
N ARG A 446 -29.26 0.24 11.59
CA ARG A 446 -29.21 0.67 12.99
C ARG A 446 -29.81 -0.37 13.96
N ASP A 447 -30.72 -1.18 13.45
CA ASP A 447 -31.63 -1.99 14.27
C ASP A 447 -31.35 -3.49 14.22
N ALA A 448 -30.45 -3.96 13.36
CA ALA A 448 -30.16 -5.35 13.20
C ALA A 448 -28.67 -5.65 13.05
N GLU A 449 -28.19 -6.56 13.88
CA GLU A 449 -26.83 -7.08 13.84
C GLU A 449 -26.57 -7.81 12.52
N ARG A 450 -25.43 -7.52 11.88
CA ARG A 450 -25.03 -8.09 10.58
C ARG A 450 -26.00 -7.81 9.42
N GLU A 451 -26.81 -6.77 9.53
CA GLU A 451 -27.65 -6.31 8.43
C GLU A 451 -27.00 -5.11 7.75
N LEU A 452 -26.79 -5.24 6.46
CA LEU A 452 -26.32 -4.15 5.59
C LEU A 452 -27.43 -3.76 4.63
N LEU A 453 -27.57 -2.47 4.41
CA LEU A 453 -28.40 -1.90 3.36
C LEU A 453 -27.49 -1.61 2.15
N PHE A 454 -27.80 -2.26 1.03
CA PHE A 454 -27.17 -2.01 -0.25
C PHE A 454 -28.06 -1.04 -1.04
N ASP A 455 -27.43 0.01 -1.59
CA ASP A 455 -28.11 1.12 -2.23
C ASP A 455 -27.42 1.38 -3.59
N ALA A 456 -28.20 1.33 -4.68
CA ALA A 456 -27.81 1.59 -6.06
C ALA A 456 -28.19 2.99 -6.55
N SER A 457 -28.82 3.83 -5.71
CA SER A 457 -29.36 5.16 -6.08
C SER A 457 -28.32 6.13 -6.66
N LYS A 458 -27.03 5.85 -6.47
CA LYS A 458 -25.93 6.66 -7.01
C LYS A 458 -25.37 6.14 -8.33
N THR A 459 -26.02 5.12 -8.92
CA THR A 459 -25.64 4.63 -10.26
C THR A 459 -25.63 5.77 -11.27
N ILE A 460 -24.53 5.88 -12.03
CA ILE A 460 -24.38 6.88 -13.07
C ILE A 460 -25.21 6.42 -14.28
N LEU A 461 -26.11 7.26 -14.71
CA LEU A 461 -27.04 6.96 -15.81
C LEU A 461 -26.71 7.82 -17.03
N PRO A 462 -26.95 7.30 -18.24
CA PRO A 462 -26.90 8.10 -19.46
C PRO A 462 -27.90 9.25 -19.42
N ASP A 463 -27.62 10.31 -20.15
CA ASP A 463 -28.52 11.44 -20.27
C ASP A 463 -29.94 11.04 -20.70
N GLY A 464 -30.93 11.57 -19.98
CA GLY A 464 -32.35 11.34 -20.25
C GLY A 464 -32.93 10.05 -19.68
N VAL A 465 -32.16 9.27 -18.94
CA VAL A 465 -32.63 8.08 -18.19
C VAL A 465 -32.80 8.43 -16.72
N THR A 466 -33.92 8.03 -16.13
CA THR A 466 -34.19 8.22 -14.69
C THR A 466 -34.00 6.92 -13.93
N PRO A 467 -33.69 6.94 -12.62
CA PRO A 467 -33.50 5.73 -11.82
C PRO A 467 -34.70 4.78 -11.86
N ASP A 468 -35.93 5.33 -11.88
CA ASP A 468 -37.17 4.52 -11.91
C ASP A 468 -37.33 3.66 -13.19
N GLU A 469 -36.56 3.98 -14.24
CA GLU A 469 -36.56 3.25 -15.50
C GLU A 469 -35.54 2.13 -15.55
N VAL A 470 -34.68 2.03 -14.53
CA VAL A 470 -33.55 1.10 -14.47
C VAL A 470 -33.92 -0.09 -13.57
N THR A 471 -33.60 -1.29 -14.04
CA THR A 471 -33.72 -2.51 -13.21
C THR A 471 -32.37 -2.81 -12.56
N PHE A 472 -32.37 -2.99 -11.25
CA PHE A 472 -31.21 -3.33 -10.45
C PHE A 472 -31.30 -4.78 -9.97
N ASP A 473 -30.35 -5.61 -10.42
CA ASP A 473 -30.21 -7.01 -10.04
C ASP A 473 -28.94 -7.17 -9.17
N TRP A 474 -29.10 -7.69 -7.98
CA TRP A 474 -28.01 -7.96 -7.04
C TRP A 474 -27.72 -9.46 -6.93
N HIS A 475 -26.44 -9.78 -6.81
CA HIS A 475 -25.97 -11.09 -6.37
C HIS A 475 -24.98 -10.88 -5.22
N ILE A 476 -25.34 -11.36 -4.02
CA ILE A 476 -24.63 -11.07 -2.78
C ILE A 476 -24.29 -12.39 -2.09
N GLY A 477 -23.02 -12.83 -2.23
CA GLY A 477 -22.56 -14.07 -1.64
C GLY A 477 -23.52 -15.24 -1.86
N ASP A 478 -23.87 -15.94 -0.79
CA ASP A 478 -24.78 -17.08 -0.81
C ASP A 478 -26.28 -16.68 -0.67
N GLU A 479 -26.58 -15.40 -0.51
CA GLU A 479 -27.97 -14.90 -0.29
C GLU A 479 -28.83 -14.95 -1.57
N GLY A 480 -28.20 -15.25 -2.71
CA GLY A 480 -28.87 -15.42 -3.97
C GLY A 480 -29.15 -14.11 -4.74
N LYS A 481 -30.13 -14.14 -5.63
CA LYS A 481 -30.51 -12.99 -6.46
C LYS A 481 -31.55 -12.14 -5.74
N LEU A 482 -31.28 -10.84 -5.63
CA LEU A 482 -32.17 -9.81 -5.09
C LEU A 482 -32.42 -8.77 -6.15
N GLU A 483 -33.55 -8.06 -6.11
CA GLU A 483 -33.94 -7.03 -7.05
C GLU A 483 -34.39 -5.76 -6.31
N GLY A 484 -34.07 -4.59 -6.86
CA GLY A 484 -34.45 -3.30 -6.31
C GLY A 484 -33.31 -2.29 -6.22
N GLU A 485 -33.63 -1.03 -6.11
CA GLU A 485 -32.65 0.05 -5.91
C GLU A 485 -31.99 -0.07 -4.54
N ASP A 486 -32.79 -0.37 -3.49
CA ASP A 486 -32.35 -0.59 -2.12
C ASP A 486 -32.70 -2.02 -1.67
N VAL A 487 -31.70 -2.76 -1.17
CA VAL A 487 -31.90 -4.11 -0.68
C VAL A 487 -31.24 -4.31 0.70
N PRO A 488 -32.03 -4.58 1.77
CA PRO A 488 -31.49 -4.96 3.06
C PRO A 488 -31.09 -6.45 3.03
N VAL A 489 -29.88 -6.75 3.47
CA VAL A 489 -29.36 -8.12 3.54
C VAL A 489 -28.83 -8.39 4.93
N ARG A 490 -29.32 -9.47 5.55
CA ARG A 490 -28.87 -9.95 6.86
C ARG A 490 -27.99 -11.18 6.69
N PHE A 491 -26.72 -11.04 7.00
CA PHE A 491 -25.73 -12.11 6.86
C PHE A 491 -25.76 -13.07 8.05
N ALA A 492 -25.68 -14.35 7.76
CA ALA A 492 -25.65 -15.39 8.78
C ALA A 492 -24.34 -15.37 9.59
N ARG A 493 -23.21 -14.99 8.97
CA ARG A 493 -21.86 -15.02 9.56
C ARG A 493 -21.09 -13.75 9.23
N PRO A 494 -20.13 -13.34 10.08
CA PRO A 494 -19.13 -12.35 9.67
C PRO A 494 -18.23 -12.92 8.56
N GLY A 495 -17.69 -12.07 7.69
CA GLY A 495 -16.80 -12.48 6.60
C GLY A 495 -16.75 -11.48 5.46
N ASN A 496 -16.00 -11.85 4.44
CA ASN A 496 -15.91 -11.10 3.19
C ASN A 496 -16.91 -11.69 2.19
N TYR A 497 -17.75 -10.82 1.64
CA TYR A 497 -18.79 -11.22 0.68
C TYR A 497 -18.58 -10.49 -0.64
N GLU A 498 -18.61 -11.25 -1.72
CA GLU A 498 -18.61 -10.67 -3.06
C GLU A 498 -20.04 -10.17 -3.38
N VAL A 499 -20.10 -8.99 -3.97
CA VAL A 499 -21.35 -8.31 -4.33
C VAL A 499 -21.28 -7.91 -5.78
N THR A 500 -22.20 -8.39 -6.57
CA THR A 500 -22.37 -7.97 -7.96
C THR A 500 -23.65 -7.17 -8.08
N LEU A 501 -23.57 -5.99 -8.67
CA LEU A 501 -24.71 -5.19 -9.08
C LEU A 501 -24.77 -5.15 -10.61
N THR A 502 -25.90 -5.52 -11.19
CA THR A 502 -26.20 -5.37 -12.61
C THR A 502 -27.31 -4.36 -12.78
N ALA A 503 -27.04 -3.25 -13.46
CA ALA A 503 -28.04 -2.29 -13.88
C ALA A 503 -28.45 -2.55 -15.33
N THR A 504 -29.75 -2.57 -15.60
CA THR A 504 -30.32 -2.79 -16.94
C THR A 504 -31.19 -1.62 -17.33
N LEU A 505 -30.85 -0.97 -18.45
CA LEU A 505 -31.61 0.15 -19.04
C LEU A 505 -32.87 -0.34 -19.76
N PRO A 506 -33.86 0.55 -20.03
CA PRO A 506 -35.07 0.20 -20.77
C PRO A 506 -34.82 -0.34 -22.19
N ASP A 507 -33.71 0.06 -22.81
CA ASP A 507 -33.31 -0.40 -24.15
C ASP A 507 -32.56 -1.77 -24.11
N GLY A 508 -32.39 -2.35 -22.93
CA GLY A 508 -31.73 -3.65 -22.72
C GLY A 508 -30.21 -3.59 -22.56
N ARG A 509 -29.58 -2.43 -22.67
CA ARG A 509 -28.15 -2.27 -22.33
C ARG A 509 -27.94 -2.57 -20.85
N LYS A 510 -26.83 -3.25 -20.54
CA LYS A 510 -26.48 -3.64 -19.17
C LYS A 510 -25.07 -3.21 -18.83
N ALA A 511 -24.88 -2.87 -17.58
CA ALA A 511 -23.58 -2.73 -16.99
C ALA A 511 -23.52 -3.50 -15.66
N ARG A 512 -22.34 -3.93 -15.27
CA ARG A 512 -22.10 -4.71 -14.06
C ARG A 512 -20.96 -4.09 -13.28
N SER A 513 -21.09 -4.04 -11.95
CA SER A 513 -19.96 -3.74 -11.06
C SER A 513 -19.74 -4.91 -10.10
N GLU A 514 -18.46 -5.18 -9.82
CA GLU A 514 -18.03 -6.18 -8.86
C GLU A 514 -17.48 -5.47 -7.63
N ASN A 515 -17.97 -5.87 -6.49
CA ASN A 515 -17.69 -5.22 -5.21
C ASN A 515 -17.40 -6.31 -4.17
N ARG A 516 -16.75 -5.90 -3.10
CA ARG A 516 -16.56 -6.74 -1.92
C ARG A 516 -16.95 -5.96 -0.68
N VAL A 517 -17.69 -6.58 0.20
CA VAL A 517 -18.06 -5.99 1.48
C VAL A 517 -17.62 -6.87 2.63
N VAL A 518 -17.29 -6.22 3.73
CA VAL A 518 -16.93 -6.90 4.96
C VAL A 518 -18.06 -6.78 5.95
N VAL A 519 -18.55 -7.91 6.38
CA VAL A 519 -19.53 -8.04 7.45
C VAL A 519 -18.78 -8.35 8.72
N SER A 520 -18.71 -7.42 9.64
CA SER A 520 -18.11 -7.62 10.97
C SER A 520 -19.19 -7.84 12.02
N ASP A 521 -18.95 -8.73 12.95
CA ASP A 521 -19.73 -8.80 14.19
C ASP A 521 -19.34 -7.60 15.07
N SER A 522 -20.32 -6.93 15.68
CA SER A 522 -20.05 -5.92 16.69
C SER A 522 -19.60 -6.55 18.01
N ARG A 523 -19.98 -7.82 18.22
CA ARG A 523 -19.62 -8.56 19.42
C ARG A 523 -18.16 -8.97 19.40
N VAL A 524 -17.45 -8.57 20.43
CA VAL A 524 -16.03 -8.89 20.62
C VAL A 524 -15.84 -9.98 21.66
N LEU A 525 -16.56 -9.86 22.79
CA LEU A 525 -16.36 -10.74 23.94
C LEU A 525 -17.63 -10.85 24.76
N ARG A 526 -17.86 -12.02 25.35
CA ARG A 526 -18.98 -12.27 26.26
C ARG A 526 -18.57 -13.25 27.35
N TYR A 527 -19.03 -13.04 28.58
CA TYR A 527 -19.03 -14.07 29.62
C TYR A 527 -20.28 -14.95 29.47
N ASP A 528 -20.08 -16.25 29.32
CA ASP A 528 -21.15 -17.25 29.28
C ASP A 528 -21.33 -17.88 30.68
N PRO A 529 -22.42 -17.60 31.39
CA PRO A 529 -22.63 -18.08 32.74
C PRO A 529 -22.98 -19.60 32.78
N GLN A 530 -23.40 -20.21 31.65
CA GLN A 530 -23.74 -21.63 31.60
C GLN A 530 -22.51 -22.53 31.64
N ILE A 531 -21.45 -22.09 30.95
CA ILE A 531 -20.18 -22.82 30.93
C ILE A 531 -19.10 -22.16 31.85
N GLY A 532 -19.42 -21.03 32.45
CA GLY A 532 -18.50 -20.26 33.32
C GLY A 532 -17.23 -19.78 32.62
N ARG A 533 -17.32 -19.40 31.35
CA ARG A 533 -16.18 -18.99 30.55
C ARG A 533 -16.41 -17.67 29.83
N ILE A 534 -15.32 -16.96 29.55
CA ILE A 534 -15.31 -15.85 28.63
C ILE A 534 -15.13 -16.41 27.22
N ILE A 535 -15.96 -16.00 26.27
CA ILE A 535 -15.92 -16.38 24.87
C ILE A 535 -15.50 -15.17 24.05
N SER A 536 -14.44 -15.33 23.24
CA SER A 536 -14.08 -14.37 22.21
C SER A 536 -14.84 -14.68 20.92
N TYR A 537 -15.32 -13.64 20.24
CA TYR A 537 -15.96 -13.71 18.92
C TYR A 537 -15.01 -13.18 17.82
N VAL A 538 -13.72 -13.04 18.15
CA VAL A 538 -12.67 -12.69 17.19
C VAL A 538 -12.19 -13.95 16.50
N GLY A 539 -12.40 -14.06 15.20
CA GLY A 539 -12.09 -15.26 14.43
C GLY A 539 -13.32 -15.88 13.79
N ARG A 540 -13.16 -17.03 13.14
CA ARG A 540 -14.23 -17.72 12.41
C ARG A 540 -15.26 -18.41 13.30
N GLU A 541 -14.83 -18.85 14.47
CA GLU A 541 -15.67 -19.57 15.44
C GLU A 541 -15.50 -18.94 16.83
N PRO A 542 -16.58 -18.87 17.63
CA PRO A 542 -16.46 -18.42 19.02
C PRO A 542 -15.52 -19.33 19.83
N GLU A 543 -14.49 -18.76 20.43
CA GLU A 543 -13.47 -19.51 21.15
C GLU A 543 -13.60 -19.27 22.66
N PRO A 544 -13.84 -20.33 23.48
CA PRO A 544 -13.84 -20.22 24.93
C PRO A 544 -12.41 -20.12 25.46
N LEU A 545 -12.15 -19.07 26.26
CA LEU A 545 -10.84 -18.86 26.86
C LEU A 545 -10.56 -19.87 27.96
N ALA A 546 -9.39 -20.52 27.90
CA ALA A 546 -8.99 -21.63 28.76
C ALA A 546 -8.37 -21.17 30.10
N THR A 547 -8.80 -20.07 30.73
CA THR A 547 -8.09 -19.55 31.90
C THR A 547 -8.97 -19.21 33.08
N LEU A 548 -8.64 -19.79 34.21
CA LEU A 548 -9.04 -19.55 35.59
C LEU A 548 -10.26 -20.32 36.11
N PRO A 549 -10.26 -20.73 37.40
CA PRO A 549 -11.43 -21.29 38.04
C PRO A 549 -12.47 -20.19 38.21
N ILE A 550 -13.49 -20.23 37.36
CA ILE A 550 -14.63 -19.32 37.37
C ILE A 550 -15.77 -20.07 38.03
N SER A 551 -16.39 -19.44 39.04
CA SER A 551 -17.57 -19.99 39.66
C SER A 551 -18.76 -20.00 38.65
N PRO A 552 -19.58 -21.04 38.56
CA PRO A 552 -20.73 -21.01 37.71
C PRO A 552 -21.64 -19.81 38.05
N GLY A 553 -21.92 -18.99 37.02
CA GLY A 553 -22.81 -17.82 37.13
C GLY A 553 -22.18 -16.48 37.33
N ALA A 554 -20.96 -16.36 37.83
CA ALA A 554 -20.27 -15.07 37.97
C ALA A 554 -18.74 -15.21 38.02
N LEU A 555 -18.03 -14.16 37.64
CA LEU A 555 -16.59 -13.98 37.82
C LEU A 555 -16.37 -13.41 39.24
N GLU A 556 -15.61 -14.07 40.09
CA GLU A 556 -15.37 -13.64 41.48
C GLU A 556 -13.96 -13.06 41.65
N PHE A 557 -13.86 -11.88 42.23
CA PHE A 557 -12.62 -11.18 42.53
C PHE A 557 -12.44 -11.13 44.07
N GLY A 558 -11.44 -11.84 44.56
CA GLY A 558 -11.16 -11.96 46.00
C GLY A 558 -10.19 -10.93 46.54
N LEU A 559 -10.11 -10.80 47.87
CA LEU A 559 -9.19 -9.92 48.59
C LEU A 559 -7.71 -10.28 48.36
N GLY A 560 -7.42 -11.47 47.80
CA GLY A 560 -6.07 -11.95 47.53
C GLY A 560 -5.49 -11.58 46.17
N GLY A 561 -6.21 -10.81 45.36
CA GLY A 561 -5.75 -10.34 44.05
C GLY A 561 -5.75 -11.43 43.01
N GLY A 562 -6.89 -11.78 42.46
CA GLY A 562 -7.00 -12.50 41.19
C GLY A 562 -7.36 -11.53 40.09
N SER A 563 -6.68 -11.55 38.98
CA SER A 563 -7.10 -10.85 37.76
C SER A 563 -7.37 -11.86 36.67
N ILE A 564 -8.30 -11.52 35.80
CA ILE A 564 -8.55 -12.26 34.57
C ILE A 564 -7.96 -11.43 33.45
N GLU A 565 -7.08 -12.02 32.68
CA GLU A 565 -6.46 -11.36 31.52
C GLU A 565 -6.97 -12.02 30.24
N VAL A 566 -7.47 -11.19 29.34
CA VAL A 566 -7.84 -11.57 27.97
C VAL A 566 -6.81 -10.99 27.03
N PRO A 567 -6.08 -11.80 26.27
CA PRO A 567 -5.08 -11.34 25.33
C PRO A 567 -5.59 -10.30 24.33
N ALA A 568 -4.74 -9.40 23.87
CA ALA A 568 -5.13 -8.30 22.99
C ALA A 568 -5.72 -8.77 21.66
N GLU A 569 -5.18 -9.85 21.09
CA GLU A 569 -5.65 -10.49 19.87
C GLU A 569 -7.12 -10.94 19.96
N LEU A 570 -7.58 -11.33 21.16
CA LEU A 570 -8.93 -11.78 21.39
C LEU A 570 -9.97 -10.65 21.63
N ILE A 571 -9.48 -9.41 21.68
CA ILE A 571 -10.31 -8.20 21.69
C ILE A 571 -9.90 -7.22 20.60
N ALA A 572 -9.19 -7.68 19.58
CA ALA A 572 -8.63 -6.85 18.51
C ALA A 572 -9.64 -5.86 17.87
N PRO A 573 -10.93 -6.20 17.65
CA PRO A 573 -11.91 -5.26 17.12
C PRO A 573 -12.21 -4.04 18.00
N PHE A 574 -11.86 -4.10 19.27
CA PHE A 574 -11.99 -2.94 20.18
C PHE A 574 -10.99 -1.84 19.84
N PHE A 575 -9.78 -2.22 19.44
CA PHE A 575 -8.71 -1.26 19.14
C PHE A 575 -8.98 -0.59 17.78
N GLY A 576 -8.88 0.74 17.74
CA GLY A 576 -9.18 1.51 16.54
C GLY A 576 -10.68 1.66 16.23
N ALA A 577 -11.58 1.12 17.07
CA ALA A 577 -13.02 1.22 16.86
C ALA A 577 -13.51 2.68 16.94
N ASP A 578 -14.55 3.00 16.17
CA ASP A 578 -15.23 4.29 16.22
C ASP A 578 -16.11 4.42 17.46
N GLY A 579 -16.46 3.31 18.07
CA GLY A 579 -17.22 3.27 19.31
C GLY A 579 -17.21 1.89 19.95
N PHE A 580 -17.68 1.82 21.18
CA PHE A 580 -17.88 0.55 21.88
C PHE A 580 -19.01 0.63 22.86
N THR A 581 -19.50 -0.55 23.25
CA THR A 581 -20.37 -0.73 24.40
C THR A 581 -19.82 -1.86 25.27
N ILE A 582 -19.61 -1.58 26.54
CA ILE A 582 -19.25 -2.59 27.55
C ILE A 582 -20.40 -2.68 28.54
N ARG A 583 -21.02 -3.84 28.65
CA ARG A 583 -22.10 -4.13 29.61
C ARG A 583 -21.61 -5.14 30.62
N PHE A 584 -21.96 -4.94 31.86
CA PHE A 584 -21.73 -5.90 32.92
C PHE A 584 -22.67 -5.65 34.10
N SER A 585 -22.96 -6.69 34.86
CA SER A 585 -23.58 -6.56 36.16
C SER A 585 -22.52 -6.79 37.23
N LEU A 586 -22.43 -5.91 38.19
CA LEU A 586 -21.49 -6.04 39.31
C LEU A 586 -22.22 -6.11 40.65
N ARG A 587 -21.63 -6.84 41.58
CA ARG A 587 -22.07 -6.90 42.99
C ARG A 587 -20.82 -6.82 43.87
N ALA A 588 -20.74 -5.81 44.73
CA ALA A 588 -19.64 -5.67 45.66
C ALA A 588 -19.83 -6.63 46.85
N MET A 589 -18.76 -7.30 47.26
CA MET A 589 -18.75 -8.22 48.39
C MET A 589 -18.27 -7.46 49.65
N GLY A 590 -19.20 -7.04 50.47
CA GLY A 590 -18.90 -6.41 51.77
C GLY A 590 -19.08 -4.89 51.77
N ASP A 591 -18.11 -4.20 52.36
CA ASP A 591 -18.16 -2.76 52.62
C ASP A 591 -17.29 -1.96 51.60
N PHE A 592 -17.08 -0.67 51.91
CA PHE A 592 -16.23 0.25 51.12
C PHE A 592 -14.77 -0.29 50.86
N LYS A 593 -14.33 -1.32 51.58
CA LYS A 593 -13.01 -1.95 51.37
C LYS A 593 -12.97 -2.74 50.08
N SER A 594 -14.15 -3.08 49.51
CA SER A 594 -14.29 -3.69 48.20
C SER A 594 -13.99 -2.74 47.01
N ALA A 595 -13.78 -1.45 47.30
CA ALA A 595 -13.42 -0.46 46.29
C ALA A 595 -12.05 -0.73 45.66
N GLY A 596 -11.96 -0.59 44.34
CA GLY A 596 -10.73 -0.82 43.60
C GLY A 596 -10.92 -0.82 42.10
N GLU A 597 -9.85 -1.16 41.37
CA GLU A 597 -9.91 -1.29 39.93
C GLU A 597 -10.73 -2.51 39.52
N LEU A 598 -11.69 -2.31 38.62
CA LEU A 598 -12.59 -3.32 38.13
C LEU A 598 -12.19 -3.83 36.75
N LEU A 599 -11.90 -2.90 35.84
CA LEU A 599 -11.62 -3.20 34.45
C LEU A 599 -10.50 -2.28 33.94
N ARG A 600 -9.58 -2.86 33.17
CA ARG A 600 -8.52 -2.12 32.50
C ARG A 600 -8.27 -2.66 31.10
N ILE A 601 -8.25 -1.76 30.14
CA ILE A 601 -7.55 -1.95 28.86
C ILE A 601 -6.42 -0.93 28.87
N HIS A 602 -5.18 -1.42 29.00
CA HIS A 602 -4.01 -0.58 29.31
C HIS A 602 -3.89 0.62 28.38
N GLN A 603 -3.68 1.82 28.95
CA GLN A 603 -3.59 3.10 28.24
C GLN A 603 -4.78 3.44 27.31
N SER A 604 -5.88 2.71 27.37
CA SER A 604 -7.09 2.97 26.59
C SER A 604 -8.30 3.23 27.50
N LEU A 605 -8.60 2.33 28.42
CA LEU A 605 -9.77 2.44 29.29
C LEU A 605 -9.46 1.88 30.69
N VAL A 606 -9.81 2.61 31.73
CA VAL A 606 -9.76 2.13 33.14
C VAL A 606 -11.05 2.47 33.84
N VAL A 607 -11.62 1.50 34.53
CA VAL A 607 -12.82 1.66 35.36
C VAL A 607 -12.50 1.27 36.80
N THR A 608 -12.71 2.19 37.73
CA THR A 608 -12.45 2.01 39.16
C THR A 608 -13.72 2.25 39.96
N VAL A 609 -14.03 1.37 40.89
CA VAL A 609 -15.09 1.53 41.90
C VAL A 609 -14.51 2.25 43.09
N SER A 610 -15.12 3.38 43.48
CA SER A 610 -14.72 4.13 44.67
C SER A 610 -15.44 3.64 45.93
N GLY A 611 -14.82 3.80 47.13
CA GLY A 611 -15.44 3.49 48.39
C GLY A 611 -16.71 4.32 48.73
N ARG A 612 -17.07 5.28 47.89
CA ARG A 612 -18.29 6.09 48.03
C ARG A 612 -19.41 5.60 47.10
N GLY A 613 -19.21 4.51 46.34
CA GLY A 613 -20.19 4.02 45.41
C GLY A 613 -20.26 4.82 44.08
N THR A 614 -19.20 5.48 43.69
CA THR A 614 -19.09 6.09 42.35
C THR A 614 -18.15 5.28 41.48
N LEU A 615 -18.40 5.25 40.17
CA LEU A 615 -17.43 4.79 39.20
C LEU A 615 -16.57 5.94 38.70
N THR A 616 -15.29 5.70 38.59
CA THR A 616 -14.35 6.58 37.90
C THR A 616 -13.93 5.91 36.62
N VAL A 617 -14.10 6.60 35.49
CA VAL A 617 -13.72 6.12 34.16
C VAL A 617 -12.64 7.04 33.61
N GLU A 618 -11.55 6.44 33.22
CA GLU A 618 -10.49 7.12 32.48
C GLU A 618 -10.43 6.49 31.08
N PHE A 619 -10.53 7.33 30.07
CA PHE A 619 -10.51 6.88 28.66
C PHE A 619 -9.54 7.74 27.85
N TRP A 620 -8.68 7.07 27.05
CA TRP A 620 -7.68 7.70 26.18
C TRP A 620 -7.92 7.26 24.75
N PRO A 621 -8.58 8.06 23.91
CA PRO A 621 -8.64 7.82 22.48
C PRO A 621 -7.27 8.03 21.80
N GLY A 622 -7.11 7.52 20.57
CA GLY A 622 -5.85 7.54 19.83
C GLY A 622 -5.33 8.93 19.45
N ASN A 623 -6.17 9.97 19.55
CA ASN A 623 -5.82 11.36 19.19
C ASN A 623 -5.13 12.16 20.32
N GLY A 624 -4.72 11.51 21.40
CA GLY A 624 -4.04 12.14 22.53
C GLY A 624 -4.95 12.86 23.53
N GLN A 625 -6.26 12.86 23.32
CA GLN A 625 -7.22 13.36 24.32
C GLN A 625 -7.27 12.43 25.54
N ARG A 626 -7.82 12.91 26.62
CA ARG A 626 -8.09 12.12 27.83
C ARG A 626 -9.43 12.55 28.41
N LEU A 627 -10.29 11.60 28.67
CA LEU A 627 -11.50 11.77 29.46
C LEU A 627 -11.25 11.25 30.87
N PHE A 628 -11.61 12.05 31.86
CA PHE A 628 -11.73 11.63 33.26
C PHE A 628 -13.16 11.92 33.72
N LEU A 629 -13.92 10.83 33.94
CA LEU A 629 -15.34 10.91 34.29
C LEU A 629 -15.58 10.26 35.62
N ARG A 630 -16.33 10.96 36.50
CA ARG A 630 -16.85 10.40 37.75
C ARG A 630 -18.36 10.40 37.70
N THR A 631 -18.97 9.25 37.98
CA THR A 631 -20.43 9.08 37.94
C THR A 631 -21.13 9.67 39.16
N LYS A 632 -22.43 9.79 39.06
CA LYS A 632 -23.30 9.93 40.26
C LYS A 632 -23.07 8.72 41.16
N ARG A 633 -23.42 8.91 42.46
CA ARG A 633 -23.32 7.83 43.45
C ARG A 633 -24.40 6.78 43.24
N LEU A 634 -23.99 5.53 43.30
CA LEU A 634 -24.84 4.35 43.29
C LEU A 634 -24.73 3.61 44.63
N PRO A 635 -25.71 2.83 45.05
CA PRO A 635 -25.66 2.04 46.27
C PRO A 635 -24.89 0.73 46.09
N LEU A 636 -23.69 0.76 45.44
CA LEU A 636 -22.92 -0.40 45.02
C LEU A 636 -22.53 -1.40 46.11
N PHE A 637 -22.68 -1.02 47.40
CA PHE A 637 -22.33 -1.84 48.57
C PHE A 637 -23.54 -2.37 49.32
N ASP A 638 -24.72 -2.42 48.69
CA ASP A 638 -25.97 -2.93 49.26
C ASP A 638 -26.10 -4.45 49.18
N GLY A 639 -25.22 -5.11 48.45
CA GLY A 639 -25.22 -6.55 48.22
C GLY A 639 -26.07 -6.99 47.02
N ASP A 640 -26.70 -6.06 46.33
CA ASP A 640 -27.50 -6.33 45.13
C ASP A 640 -26.67 -6.23 43.84
N TRP A 641 -27.22 -6.75 42.76
CA TRP A 641 -26.64 -6.66 41.42
C TRP A 641 -27.01 -5.32 40.78
N HIS A 642 -25.98 -4.62 40.28
CA HIS A 642 -26.12 -3.35 39.57
C HIS A 642 -25.68 -3.53 38.11
N GLU A 643 -26.57 -3.24 37.18
CA GLU A 643 -26.27 -3.25 35.73
C GLU A 643 -25.61 -1.95 35.33
N ILE A 644 -24.43 -2.04 34.71
CA ILE A 644 -23.65 -0.90 34.27
C ILE A 644 -23.38 -1.04 32.76
N THR A 645 -23.57 0.05 32.03
CA THR A 645 -23.21 0.15 30.64
C THR A 645 -22.26 1.32 30.44
N LEU A 646 -21.12 1.06 29.80
CA LEU A 646 -20.23 2.07 29.27
C LEU A 646 -20.47 2.16 27.76
N ARG A 647 -20.73 3.35 27.25
CA ARG A 647 -20.95 3.58 25.82
C ARG A 647 -20.08 4.72 25.33
N TYR A 648 -19.39 4.48 24.23
CA TYR A 648 -18.59 5.50 23.55
C TYR A 648 -18.95 5.56 22.06
N SER A 649 -19.01 6.77 21.53
CA SER A 649 -19.16 7.05 20.09
C SER A 649 -18.25 8.21 19.70
N SER A 650 -17.30 7.96 18.82
CA SER A 650 -16.42 9.00 18.27
C SER A 650 -17.17 9.95 17.35
N THR A 651 -18.19 9.46 16.66
CA THR A 651 -19.06 10.24 15.76
C THR A 651 -19.90 11.24 16.54
N GLU A 652 -20.51 10.79 17.66
CA GLU A 652 -21.29 11.64 18.55
C GLU A 652 -20.39 12.46 19.51
N LYS A 653 -19.09 12.15 19.55
CA LYS A 653 -18.11 12.73 20.48
C LYS A 653 -18.53 12.57 21.93
N ARG A 654 -19.17 11.47 22.27
CA ARG A 654 -19.85 11.26 23.54
C ARG A 654 -19.42 9.96 24.21
N PHE A 655 -19.15 10.05 25.50
CA PHE A 655 -18.95 8.90 26.39
C PHE A 655 -20.02 8.96 27.49
N GLU A 656 -20.71 7.86 27.71
CA GLU A 656 -21.78 7.73 28.70
C GLU A 656 -21.51 6.53 29.61
N VAL A 657 -21.93 6.68 30.87
CA VAL A 657 -22.05 5.61 31.85
C VAL A 657 -23.51 5.56 32.31
N LEU A 658 -24.13 4.39 32.14
CA LEU A 658 -25.52 4.16 32.52
C LEU A 658 -25.60 3.14 33.66
N ALA A 659 -26.59 3.28 34.51
CA ALA A 659 -27.03 2.29 35.49
C ALA A 659 -28.46 1.87 35.10
N GLY A 660 -28.65 0.65 34.58
CA GLY A 660 -29.86 0.30 33.85
C GLY A 660 -30.06 1.25 32.66
N GLU A 661 -31.19 1.99 32.64
CA GLU A 661 -31.47 2.99 31.58
C GLU A 661 -31.02 4.43 31.95
N ASP A 662 -30.66 4.66 33.21
CA ASP A 662 -30.33 6.00 33.70
C ASP A 662 -28.88 6.40 33.38
N VAL A 663 -28.68 7.55 32.75
CA VAL A 663 -27.34 8.13 32.54
C VAL A 663 -26.82 8.71 33.88
N ILE A 664 -25.83 8.04 34.42
CA ILE A 664 -25.18 8.42 35.70
C ILE A 664 -23.90 9.22 35.53
N GLY A 665 -23.37 9.25 34.33
CA GLY A 665 -22.21 10.07 33.99
C GLY A 665 -22.08 10.22 32.49
N GLU A 666 -21.62 11.38 32.02
CA GLU A 666 -21.39 11.66 30.64
C GLU A 666 -20.22 12.63 30.44
N GLY A 667 -19.56 12.55 29.31
CA GLY A 667 -18.46 13.44 28.94
C GLY A 667 -18.24 13.53 27.45
N THR A 668 -17.63 14.63 27.00
CA THR A 668 -17.31 14.85 25.59
C THR A 668 -15.86 14.47 25.33
N VAL A 669 -15.66 13.54 24.39
CA VAL A 669 -14.34 13.12 23.95
C VAL A 669 -14.46 12.61 22.51
N SER A 670 -13.45 12.81 21.68
CA SER A 670 -13.47 12.42 20.27
C SER A 670 -12.25 11.58 19.91
N GLY A 671 -12.29 10.95 18.74
CA GLY A 671 -11.21 10.10 18.22
C GLY A 671 -11.52 8.61 18.40
N ARG A 672 -10.92 7.79 17.56
CA ARG A 672 -11.04 6.33 17.64
C ARG A 672 -10.46 5.80 18.94
N VAL A 673 -10.90 4.62 19.36
CA VAL A 673 -10.27 3.91 20.47
C VAL A 673 -8.79 3.74 20.19
N ARG A 674 -7.95 3.98 21.17
CA ARG A 674 -6.50 3.91 21.00
C ARG A 674 -6.06 2.49 20.63
N PRO A 675 -5.34 2.29 19.52
CA PRO A 675 -4.76 1.01 19.18
C PRO A 675 -3.55 0.73 20.08
N LEU A 676 -3.51 -0.43 20.73
CA LEU A 676 -2.38 -0.87 21.56
C LEU A 676 -2.08 -2.34 21.30
N GLU A 677 -0.88 -2.63 20.86
CA GLU A 677 -0.46 -3.97 20.41
C GLU A 677 -0.13 -4.93 21.55
N TYR A 678 0.04 -4.48 22.81
CA TYR A 678 0.70 -5.30 23.82
C TYR A 678 -0.17 -5.75 24.99
N TRP A 679 -1.35 -5.16 25.20
CA TRP A 679 -2.14 -5.38 26.39
C TRP A 679 -3.61 -5.56 26.06
N GLY A 680 -4.16 -6.70 26.46
CA GLY A 680 -5.58 -6.99 26.31
C GLY A 680 -6.46 -6.35 27.38
N LEU A 681 -7.58 -7.00 27.65
CA LEU A 681 -8.51 -6.65 28.72
C LEU A 681 -8.10 -7.35 30.00
N ALA A 682 -7.95 -6.60 31.09
CA ALA A 682 -7.82 -7.14 32.42
C ALA A 682 -9.06 -6.81 33.26
N LEU A 683 -9.57 -7.78 33.98
CA LEU A 683 -10.58 -7.64 35.00
C LEU A 683 -9.91 -7.82 36.36
N GLY A 684 -10.13 -6.89 37.30
CA GLY A 684 -9.34 -6.76 38.52
C GLY A 684 -8.06 -5.96 38.29
N ASN A 685 -7.08 -6.07 39.21
CA ASN A 685 -5.81 -5.34 39.13
C ASN A 685 -4.61 -6.28 38.86
N PRO A 686 -4.27 -6.55 37.59
CA PRO A 686 -3.19 -7.47 37.25
C PRO A 686 -1.80 -6.95 37.60
N PHE A 687 -1.63 -5.63 37.76
CA PHE A 687 -0.32 -5.04 37.96
C PHE A 687 0.06 -4.87 39.44
N GLY A 688 -0.80 -5.26 40.37
CA GLY A 688 -0.54 -5.17 41.80
C GLY A 688 -0.35 -3.75 42.34
N GLN A 689 -0.56 -2.72 41.52
CA GLN A 689 -0.45 -1.31 41.89
C GLN A 689 -1.85 -0.76 42.24
N GLY A 690 -2.20 -0.76 43.52
CA GLY A 690 -3.48 -0.29 43.99
C GLY A 690 -4.37 -1.40 44.53
N LYS A 691 -5.63 -1.08 44.75
CA LYS A 691 -6.62 -2.06 45.21
C LYS A 691 -7.40 -2.64 44.04
N SER A 692 -7.51 -3.94 44.00
CA SER A 692 -8.46 -4.63 43.15
C SER A 692 -9.90 -4.47 43.67
N PHE A 693 -10.86 -4.42 42.78
CA PHE A 693 -12.26 -4.56 43.16
C PHE A 693 -12.50 -5.94 43.79
N HIS A 694 -13.23 -5.98 44.90
CA HIS A 694 -13.63 -7.20 45.57
C HIS A 694 -15.14 -7.39 45.43
N GLY A 695 -15.54 -8.41 44.67
CA GLY A 695 -16.93 -8.67 44.39
C GLY A 695 -17.11 -9.63 43.23
N GLU A 696 -18.25 -9.62 42.64
CA GLU A 696 -18.63 -10.48 41.53
C GLU A 696 -19.03 -9.64 40.30
N LEU A 697 -18.76 -10.21 39.13
CA LEU A 697 -19.17 -9.66 37.83
C LEU A 697 -19.83 -10.74 37.01
N ARG A 698 -20.98 -10.42 36.43
CA ARG A 698 -21.69 -11.28 35.48
C ARG A 698 -22.18 -10.50 34.29
N ALA A 699 -22.68 -11.18 33.27
CA ALA A 699 -23.22 -10.60 32.05
C ALA A 699 -22.24 -9.65 31.36
N LEU A 700 -20.92 -9.93 31.45
CA LEU A 700 -19.91 -9.15 30.76
C LEU A 700 -20.07 -9.33 29.25
N GLU A 701 -20.25 -8.22 28.57
CA GLU A 701 -20.28 -8.13 27.10
C GLU A 701 -19.44 -6.95 26.63
N LEU A 702 -18.67 -7.14 25.60
CA LEU A 702 -17.90 -6.09 24.90
C LEU A 702 -18.30 -6.13 23.43
N ASP A 703 -18.90 -5.05 22.97
CA ASP A 703 -19.20 -4.80 21.55
C ASP A 703 -18.36 -3.63 21.04
N ALA A 704 -17.85 -3.73 19.81
CA ALA A 704 -17.12 -2.65 19.14
C ALA A 704 -17.85 -2.27 17.85
N THR A 705 -17.93 -0.97 17.54
CA THR A 705 -18.60 -0.45 16.36
C THR A 705 -17.63 0.34 15.49
N GLY A 706 -17.77 0.23 14.17
CA GLY A 706 -16.89 0.95 13.24
C GLY A 706 -15.43 0.47 13.28
N SER A 707 -15.19 -0.73 13.81
CA SER A 707 -13.87 -1.34 13.77
C SER A 707 -13.48 -1.61 12.32
N ALA A 708 -12.36 -1.03 11.88
CA ALA A 708 -11.71 -1.35 10.62
C ALA A 708 -10.91 -2.66 10.68
N VAL A 709 -11.10 -3.46 11.73
CA VAL A 709 -10.47 -4.78 11.80
C VAL A 709 -11.22 -5.72 10.88
N MET A 710 -10.81 -5.69 9.65
CA MET A 710 -10.98 -6.76 8.70
C MET A 710 -10.09 -7.89 9.17
N GLY A 711 -10.68 -8.98 9.63
CA GLY A 711 -9.90 -10.15 9.93
C GLY A 711 -9.05 -10.49 8.72
N ALA A 712 -7.72 -10.52 8.90
CA ALA A 712 -6.85 -11.12 7.92
C ALA A 712 -7.36 -12.54 7.70
N ALA A 713 -7.97 -12.75 6.53
CA ALA A 713 -8.26 -14.10 6.08
C ALA A 713 -6.90 -14.70 5.70
N HIS A 714 -6.36 -15.56 6.54
CA HIS A 714 -5.30 -16.48 6.18
C HIS A 714 -5.82 -17.55 5.25
#